data_3f5bb28e37cf3a3076d15b6c09beea40
#
_entry.id   3f5bb28e37cf3a3076d15b6c09beea40
#
_cell.length_a   1.000
_cell.length_b   1.000
_cell.length_c   1.000
_cell.angle_alpha   90.00
_cell.angle_beta   90.00
_cell.angle_gamma   90.00
#
_symmetry.space_group_name_H-M   'P 1'
#
loop_
_entity.id
_entity.type
_entity.pdbx_description
1 polymer ?
#
loop_
_entity_poly.entity_id
_entity_poly.type
_entity_poly.pdbx_seq_one_letter_code
_entity_poly.pdbx_strand_id
1 'polypeptide(L)'
;MADTAAQVDGSTTATRTPTGSDSGTRTGSDSGTGSDSESGTGTAPAGAARTDPAPAASATGADPAAVDLFEALGATRPRIRRDVLFTETPGGVLFHNADGGFHLTGRTAYRFASLVVPHLTGHHTLAELCAGFGPAQRAMAAELVRTLYARSFARDVPEADLTAPGATGADEAVHRRFAAQIAYVDHYADAAPERFARFRGTRVAVLGGDETARWCALSLVRNGCARVGVAADFADVTAEAAEAEADGCPVRVDRLGADDGWTALADWDVVVVTGAGAAARTHRLLAAGVPEGRTLIPAWTFGEHRVTGPLSTAATAGCWSCAALRLGAGPDAGAAAADLWAEVAGVLPDAASPLTGPVAAMSGNLLGYEVFRVTTGALPAETDGQVLLQDLRSLDVVAEPVHPHPRCVRCAGRAPAGPDGAPPAALALPATPSVDTAREAEAVVEDLNRISAALVRPHAGVFTRYADEEITQTPLKVSRVELAVGHGRRRTVAAFDVHHLAGARTRALYAAAEVYTEHVVPPAAEAAAGTGARLAPDALTTGGGTGTAADAVTAWTTATSLLTKETVAVPAAAVRTLGALNDDRLHLATGAGTGAGPGPQEAAGRGLLSALAHDALLRAVSGTTRVTSVGAPDDDPELAFLLTSAGTLETAAELLDLGEDERSSAYAVLARETGGDGRWALGAGLSRRDAACEALRDLLGQVQLAAEDPEYAYDPGLPLVGDLAPGTVAVTEPAPCPPTARATAFDTVLDRLRAAGRDVLHVATTPADLAACGISTARVLLTTGPGTAAMPPSDPSDPSDPSDPSDPSDPSDLTGAAGAGAAAPVPSGGADAAVSPATAATAPGGANPAGAPAGSGGEAAAASGATAATASGAPAGATPAHPAAPTATSSATPGSGDDERR
;
A
#
# COMPACT_ATOMS: atom_id res chain seq x y z
N MET A 1 0.20 -5.79 15.42
CA MET A 1 -0.57 -5.10 16.44
C MET A 1 0.39 -4.25 17.20
N ALA A 2 0.37 -3.16 16.83
CA ALA A 2 0.16 -1.82 17.29
C ALA A 2 0.09 -1.69 18.79
N ASP A 3 0.85 -0.79 19.10
CA ASP A 3 0.74 0.36 19.95
C ASP A 3 1.12 0.19 21.39
N THR A 4 2.23 0.79 21.69
CA THR A 4 2.24 1.98 22.53
C THR A 4 3.59 2.67 22.39
N ALA A 5 3.57 3.87 21.87
CA ALA A 5 4.71 4.77 21.77
C ALA A 5 5.17 5.19 23.16
N ALA A 6 6.43 4.99 23.45
CA ALA A 6 7.17 5.75 24.46
C ALA A 6 8.52 6.07 23.87
N GLN A 7 8.73 7.35 23.64
CA GLN A 7 9.98 7.91 23.15
C GLN A 7 11.13 7.64 24.11
N VAL A 8 12.15 6.97 23.61
CA VAL A 8 13.52 7.09 24.09
C VAL A 8 14.40 7.00 22.85
N ASP A 9 15.31 7.96 22.71
CA ASP A 9 16.26 8.10 21.62
C ASP A 9 16.85 6.77 21.17
N GLY A 10 16.55 6.41 19.93
CA GLY A 10 17.07 5.23 19.27
C GLY A 10 17.56 5.57 17.88
N SER A 11 18.81 5.93 17.76
CA SER A 11 19.55 5.97 16.51
C SER A 11 19.57 4.58 15.90
N THR A 12 18.78 4.36 14.88
CA THR A 12 18.79 3.13 14.07
C THR A 12 19.84 3.31 12.98
N THR A 13 21.00 2.70 13.17
CA THR A 13 22.00 2.54 12.11
C THR A 13 21.60 1.32 11.29
N ALA A 14 21.04 1.56 10.13
CA ALA A 14 20.83 0.52 9.12
C ALA A 14 22.19 0.10 8.55
N THR A 15 22.55 -1.14 8.75
CA THR A 15 23.73 -1.76 8.13
C THR A 15 23.41 -2.10 6.68
N ARG A 16 23.94 -1.29 5.79
CA ARG A 16 23.95 -1.55 4.36
C ARG A 16 25.23 -2.29 4.02
N THR A 17 25.14 -3.46 3.46
CA THR A 17 26.25 -4.21 2.86
C THR A 17 26.66 -3.52 1.55
N PRO A 18 27.95 -3.23 1.31
CA PRO A 18 28.37 -2.64 0.05
C PRO A 18 28.78 -3.71 -0.94
N THR A 19 28.22 -3.71 -2.11
CA THR A 19 28.87 -4.25 -3.30
C THR A 19 29.57 -3.09 -4.00
N GLY A 20 30.89 -3.23 -4.13
CA GLY A 20 31.73 -2.24 -4.72
C GLY A 20 31.78 -2.32 -6.24
N SER A 21 32.06 -1.20 -6.84
CA SER A 21 32.99 -1.10 -7.96
C SER A 21 33.49 0.34 -8.11
N ASP A 22 34.75 0.39 -8.19
CA ASP A 22 35.79 1.38 -8.20
C ASP A 22 35.73 2.24 -9.47
N SER A 23 35.99 3.53 -9.35
CA SER A 23 36.95 4.22 -10.20
C SER A 23 37.17 5.67 -9.73
N GLY A 24 38.42 5.91 -9.35
CA GLY A 24 38.92 7.18 -8.91
C GLY A 24 39.18 8.19 -10.03
N THR A 25 39.36 9.41 -9.62
CA THR A 25 40.54 10.21 -10.06
C THR A 25 40.76 11.43 -9.17
N ARG A 26 42.01 11.59 -8.74
CA ARG A 26 42.60 12.74 -8.06
C ARG A 26 42.77 13.93 -9.00
N THR A 27 42.75 15.12 -8.38
CA THR A 27 43.72 16.22 -8.43
C THR A 27 43.23 17.29 -7.50
N GLY A 28 43.90 17.83 -6.61
CA GLY A 28 45.19 18.30 -6.21
C GLY A 28 45.47 19.73 -6.60
N SER A 29 45.54 20.61 -5.61
CA SER A 29 46.47 21.77 -5.43
C SER A 29 45.71 22.93 -4.77
N ASP A 30 46.01 23.29 -3.57
CA ASP A 30 47.11 24.03 -2.92
C ASP A 30 47.15 25.54 -3.24
N SER A 31 47.42 26.29 -2.17
CA SER A 31 47.75 27.71 -2.03
C SER A 31 46.60 28.58 -1.59
N GLY A 32 46.60 29.26 -0.43
CA GLY A 32 47.64 29.82 0.39
C GLY A 32 47.41 31.31 0.60
N THR A 33 47.69 31.77 1.77
CA THR A 33 47.82 33.17 2.23
C THR A 33 46.49 33.91 2.49
N GLY A 34 46.19 34.53 3.62
CA GLY A 34 47.01 35.18 4.63
C GLY A 34 46.53 36.58 4.89
N SER A 35 46.60 36.99 6.12
CA SER A 35 46.63 38.32 6.69
C SER A 35 45.34 38.90 7.27
N ASP A 36 45.26 38.94 8.58
CA ASP A 36 45.52 40.09 9.54
C ASP A 36 44.56 41.26 9.42
N SER A 37 43.89 41.56 10.53
CA SER A 37 44.24 42.56 11.52
C SER A 37 43.00 42.99 12.33
N GLU A 38 43.19 42.95 13.64
CA GLU A 38 43.04 44.02 14.65
C GLU A 38 41.69 44.75 14.74
N SER A 39 41.13 45.07 15.83
CA SER A 39 41.48 45.26 17.25
C SER A 39 40.27 45.83 17.94
N GLY A 40 40.14 45.70 19.22
CA GLY A 40 39.13 46.45 19.97
C GLY A 40 38.86 45.94 21.38
N THR A 41 39.78 46.23 22.24
CA THR A 41 39.82 46.39 23.70
C THR A 41 38.52 46.68 24.44
N GLY A 42 38.36 46.01 25.61
CA GLY A 42 37.41 46.42 26.65
C GLY A 42 37.50 45.57 27.93
N THR A 43 38.51 45.82 28.74
CA THR A 43 38.65 45.77 30.22
C THR A 43 37.68 44.95 31.06
N ALA A 44 38.31 44.04 31.83
CA ALA A 44 37.84 43.43 33.07
C ALA A 44 37.84 44.42 34.22
N PRO A 45 37.19 44.17 35.37
CA PRO A 45 38.00 43.97 36.54
C PRO A 45 37.70 42.70 37.38
N ALA A 46 38.77 42.32 38.07
CA ALA A 46 38.92 41.24 39.00
C ALA A 46 38.07 41.42 40.27
N GLY A 47 37.66 40.32 40.87
CA GLY A 47 37.06 40.25 42.19
C GLY A 47 37.13 38.84 42.77
N ALA A 48 38.20 38.63 43.57
CA ALA A 48 38.37 37.81 44.77
C ALA A 48 37.66 36.44 44.88
N ALA A 49 38.50 35.45 44.97
CA ALA A 49 38.24 34.10 45.47
C ALA A 49 37.66 34.11 46.90
N ARG A 50 36.59 33.35 47.08
CA ARG A 50 36.19 32.76 48.35
C ARG A 50 35.96 31.28 48.18
N THR A 51 36.85 30.53 48.81
CA THR A 51 36.68 29.12 49.08
C THR A 51 35.67 28.93 50.21
N ASP A 52 34.51 28.27 49.82
CA ASP A 52 33.62 27.70 50.81
C ASP A 52 33.64 26.17 50.70
N PRO A 53 33.48 25.43 51.81
CA PRO A 53 33.75 24.00 51.88
C PRO A 53 32.63 23.20 51.27
N ALA A 54 33.00 22.06 50.71
CA ALA A 54 32.09 21.06 50.16
C ALA A 54 30.93 20.70 51.11
N PRO A 55 29.70 20.71 50.71
CA PRO A 55 28.64 20.14 51.54
C PRO A 55 28.72 18.61 51.50
N ALA A 56 28.64 18.05 52.70
CA ALA A 56 28.49 16.62 52.96
C ALA A 56 27.35 16.05 52.14
N ALA A 57 27.58 14.88 51.55
CA ALA A 57 26.58 14.09 50.85
C ALA A 57 25.40 13.84 51.80
N SER A 58 24.32 14.57 51.58
CA SER A 58 23.01 14.27 52.13
C SER A 58 22.50 13.06 51.37
N ALA A 59 22.12 12.01 52.10
CA ALA A 59 21.40 10.88 51.61
C ALA A 59 20.09 11.40 50.95
N THR A 60 20.07 11.49 49.63
CA THR A 60 18.88 11.80 48.86
C THR A 60 17.94 10.65 48.96
N GLY A 61 16.74 10.90 49.50
CA GLY A 61 15.62 10.01 49.48
C GLY A 61 15.33 9.62 48.00
N ALA A 62 14.98 8.37 47.80
CA ALA A 62 14.57 7.84 46.51
C ALA A 62 13.44 8.72 45.94
N ASP A 63 13.48 8.97 44.65
CA ASP A 63 12.42 9.65 43.92
C ASP A 63 11.06 8.92 44.16
N PRO A 64 10.01 9.58 44.64
CA PRO A 64 8.72 8.95 44.86
C PRO A 64 8.19 8.16 43.70
N ALA A 65 8.34 8.69 42.46
CA ALA A 65 7.92 8.00 41.25
C ALA A 65 8.67 6.68 40.98
N ALA A 66 9.94 6.60 41.38
CA ALA A 66 10.74 5.39 41.26
C ALA A 66 10.43 4.34 42.37
N VAL A 67 9.97 4.78 43.54
CA VAL A 67 9.43 3.88 44.55
C VAL A 67 8.10 3.29 44.12
N ASP A 68 7.21 4.10 43.59
CA ASP A 68 5.90 3.64 43.05
C ASP A 68 6.08 2.63 41.91
N LEU A 69 7.07 2.83 41.03
CA LEU A 69 7.36 1.89 39.94
C LEU A 69 7.84 0.52 40.45
N PHE A 70 8.72 0.51 41.46
CA PHE A 70 9.18 -0.74 42.06
C PHE A 70 8.07 -1.49 42.80
N GLU A 71 7.17 -0.78 43.46
CA GLU A 71 6.00 -1.39 44.11
C GLU A 71 5.04 -2.00 43.06
N ALA A 72 4.81 -1.28 41.94
CA ALA A 72 3.98 -1.77 40.85
C ALA A 72 4.53 -3.05 40.19
N LEU A 73 5.87 -3.15 40.03
CA LEU A 73 6.52 -4.28 39.37
C LEU A 73 6.97 -5.37 40.36
N GLY A 74 6.92 -5.10 41.66
CA GLY A 74 7.52 -5.97 42.69
C GLY A 74 6.98 -7.40 42.72
N ALA A 75 5.72 -7.60 42.38
CA ALA A 75 5.07 -8.91 42.32
C ALA A 75 5.30 -9.64 40.99
N THR A 76 5.81 -8.98 39.95
CA THR A 76 6.08 -9.60 38.64
C THR A 76 7.27 -10.55 38.75
N ARG A 77 7.27 -11.61 37.92
CA ARG A 77 8.33 -12.63 37.84
C ARG A 77 9.05 -12.48 36.49
N PRO A 78 10.03 -11.56 36.39
CA PRO A 78 10.66 -11.24 35.12
C PRO A 78 11.46 -12.43 34.59
N ARG A 79 11.21 -12.78 33.33
CA ARG A 79 11.94 -13.76 32.54
C ARG A 79 12.48 -13.10 31.29
N ILE A 80 13.81 -13.05 31.19
CA ILE A 80 14.45 -12.53 29.99
C ILE A 80 14.38 -13.55 28.84
N ARG A 81 14.24 -13.08 27.61
CA ARG A 81 14.31 -13.92 26.42
C ARG A 81 15.71 -14.51 26.26
N ARG A 82 15.79 -15.77 25.79
CA ARG A 82 17.06 -16.50 25.64
C ARG A 82 17.97 -15.98 24.54
N ASP A 83 17.41 -15.26 23.56
CA ASP A 83 18.11 -14.67 22.42
C ASP A 83 18.64 -13.26 22.71
N VAL A 84 18.40 -12.73 23.91
CA VAL A 84 18.88 -11.41 24.31
C VAL A 84 20.36 -11.49 24.68
N LEU A 85 21.15 -10.71 23.96
CA LEU A 85 22.53 -10.43 24.30
C LEU A 85 22.64 -9.03 24.90
N PHE A 86 23.58 -8.84 25.83
CA PHE A 86 23.89 -7.51 26.35
C PHE A 86 25.39 -7.31 26.42
N THR A 87 25.84 -6.15 25.93
CA THR A 87 27.27 -5.85 25.75
C THR A 87 27.60 -4.52 26.36
N GLU A 88 28.81 -4.44 26.97
CA GLU A 88 29.30 -3.18 27.51
C GLU A 88 29.61 -2.19 26.39
N THR A 89 29.23 -0.93 26.62
CA THR A 89 29.54 0.19 25.74
C THR A 89 30.20 1.31 26.58
N PRO A 90 30.95 2.23 25.97
CA PRO A 90 31.56 3.36 26.68
C PRO A 90 30.57 4.22 27.46
N GLY A 91 29.29 4.23 27.03
CA GLY A 91 28.22 5.01 27.65
C GLY A 91 27.28 4.23 28.56
N GLY A 92 27.36 2.88 28.57
CA GLY A 92 26.38 2.06 29.31
C GLY A 92 26.34 0.59 28.88
N VAL A 93 25.15 0.08 28.57
CA VAL A 93 24.94 -1.30 28.11
C VAL A 93 23.98 -1.30 26.88
N LEU A 94 24.38 -2.03 25.89
CA LEU A 94 23.55 -2.32 24.71
C LEU A 94 22.88 -3.69 24.89
N PHE A 95 21.56 -3.71 24.88
CA PHE A 95 20.77 -4.94 24.74
C PHE A 95 20.38 -5.12 23.31
N HIS A 96 20.54 -6.32 22.76
CA HIS A 96 20.15 -6.60 21.38
C HIS A 96 19.77 -8.08 21.18
N ASN A 97 18.96 -8.33 20.17
CA ASN A 97 18.61 -9.65 19.65
C ASN A 97 18.45 -9.56 18.12
N ALA A 98 17.88 -10.56 17.50
CA ALA A 98 17.60 -10.58 16.04
C ALA A 98 16.60 -9.52 15.60
N ASP A 99 15.69 -9.11 16.49
CA ASP A 99 14.60 -8.17 16.19
C ASP A 99 15.02 -6.69 16.36
N GLY A 100 16.18 -6.44 16.97
CA GLY A 100 16.68 -5.09 17.21
C GLY A 100 17.45 -4.92 18.53
N GLY A 101 17.59 -3.69 19.00
CA GLY A 101 18.30 -3.40 20.23
C GLY A 101 17.96 -2.04 20.83
N PHE A 102 18.43 -1.82 22.06
CA PHE A 102 18.36 -0.54 22.74
C PHE A 102 19.54 -0.33 23.69
N HIS A 103 19.90 0.91 23.90
CA HIS A 103 21.02 1.30 24.74
C HIS A 103 20.53 1.93 26.06
N LEU A 104 21.01 1.39 27.18
CA LEU A 104 20.81 2.03 28.48
C LEU A 104 22.08 2.79 28.85
N THR A 105 21.95 4.10 29.01
CA THR A 105 23.06 5.00 29.37
C THR A 105 23.33 4.98 30.88
N GLY A 106 24.60 4.95 31.26
CA GLY A 106 25.01 4.99 32.65
C GLY A 106 26.33 4.28 32.91
N ARG A 107 27.25 4.89 33.60
CA ARG A 107 28.59 4.34 33.87
C ARG A 107 28.57 2.97 34.59
N THR A 108 27.49 2.69 35.32
CA THR A 108 27.35 1.44 36.11
C THR A 108 26.29 0.52 35.48
N ALA A 109 25.68 0.90 34.36
CA ALA A 109 24.57 0.18 33.75
C ALA A 109 24.94 -1.27 33.35
N TYR A 110 26.08 -1.46 32.70
CA TYR A 110 26.56 -2.80 32.34
C TYR A 110 26.85 -3.67 33.59
N ARG A 111 27.54 -3.13 34.60
CA ARG A 111 27.80 -3.88 35.82
C ARG A 111 26.51 -4.24 36.56
N PHE A 112 25.52 -3.36 36.54
CA PHE A 112 24.23 -3.60 37.14
C PHE A 112 23.44 -4.65 36.34
N ALA A 113 23.41 -4.53 35.02
CA ALA A 113 22.80 -5.52 34.14
C ALA A 113 23.41 -6.91 34.32
N SER A 114 24.75 -7.02 34.38
CA SER A 114 25.47 -8.27 34.64
C SER A 114 25.16 -8.90 36.00
N LEU A 115 24.74 -8.11 36.96
CA LEU A 115 24.28 -8.59 38.27
C LEU A 115 22.81 -9.08 38.26
N VAL A 116 21.93 -8.40 37.55
CA VAL A 116 20.48 -8.63 37.64
C VAL A 116 19.99 -9.59 36.54
N VAL A 117 20.44 -9.37 35.30
CA VAL A 117 19.90 -10.11 34.12
C VAL A 117 20.01 -11.62 34.23
N PRO A 118 21.12 -12.23 34.72
CA PRO A 118 21.18 -13.69 34.84
C PRO A 118 20.17 -14.31 35.82
N HIS A 119 19.58 -13.49 36.69
CA HIS A 119 18.58 -13.90 37.67
C HIS A 119 17.14 -13.68 37.19
N LEU A 120 16.95 -13.03 36.06
CA LEU A 120 15.62 -12.83 35.45
C LEU A 120 15.16 -14.12 34.75
N THR A 121 14.90 -15.15 35.56
CA THR A 121 14.54 -16.50 35.09
C THR A 121 13.02 -16.78 35.17
N GLY A 122 12.24 -15.86 35.72
CA GLY A 122 10.82 -16.06 35.97
C GLY A 122 10.45 -16.82 37.24
N HIS A 123 11.45 -17.41 37.94
CA HIS A 123 11.18 -18.18 39.16
C HIS A 123 10.94 -17.34 40.41
N HIS A 124 11.53 -16.16 40.45
CA HIS A 124 11.45 -15.23 41.56
C HIS A 124 10.79 -13.93 41.20
N THR A 125 10.03 -13.36 42.13
CA THR A 125 9.49 -12.02 41.95
C THR A 125 10.60 -10.97 41.95
N LEU A 126 10.35 -9.82 41.35
CA LEU A 126 11.29 -8.71 41.33
C LEU A 126 11.61 -8.25 42.78
N ALA A 127 10.60 -8.28 43.66
CA ALA A 127 10.77 -7.97 45.07
C ALA A 127 11.74 -8.95 45.77
N GLU A 128 11.63 -10.26 45.53
CA GLU A 128 12.52 -11.31 46.03
C GLU A 128 13.94 -11.14 45.51
N LEU A 129 14.11 -10.90 44.20
CA LEU A 129 15.43 -10.65 43.57
C LEU A 129 16.15 -9.43 44.16
N CYS A 130 15.36 -8.44 44.53
CA CYS A 130 15.87 -7.19 45.06
C CYS A 130 15.84 -7.09 46.60
N ALA A 131 15.63 -8.20 47.34
CA ALA A 131 15.48 -8.19 48.79
C ALA A 131 16.67 -7.53 49.54
N GLY A 132 17.90 -7.70 49.02
CA GLY A 132 19.10 -7.11 49.57
C GLY A 132 19.48 -5.73 48.99
N PHE A 133 18.71 -5.16 48.11
CA PHE A 133 19.03 -3.91 47.43
C PHE A 133 18.57 -2.70 48.21
N GLY A 134 19.39 -1.64 48.21
CA GLY A 134 18.95 -0.32 48.71
C GLY A 134 17.96 0.37 47.75
N PRO A 135 17.30 1.45 48.21
CA PRO A 135 16.24 2.12 47.44
C PRO A 135 16.67 2.51 46.01
N ALA A 136 17.84 3.06 45.82
CA ALA A 136 18.37 3.46 44.52
C ALA A 136 18.61 2.25 43.59
N GLN A 137 19.05 1.11 44.12
CA GLN A 137 19.24 -0.11 43.33
C GLN A 137 17.91 -0.74 42.95
N ARG A 138 16.91 -0.68 43.83
CA ARG A 138 15.52 -1.14 43.52
C ARG A 138 14.88 -0.31 42.42
N ALA A 139 15.08 1.01 42.46
CA ALA A 139 14.65 1.91 41.41
C ALA A 139 15.29 1.57 40.04
N MET A 140 16.61 1.32 40.04
CA MET A 140 17.32 0.89 38.83
C MET A 140 16.84 -0.47 38.32
N ALA A 141 16.54 -1.42 39.20
CA ALA A 141 16.02 -2.73 38.82
C ALA A 141 14.63 -2.62 38.20
N ALA A 142 13.75 -1.81 38.82
CA ALA A 142 12.41 -1.56 38.28
C ALA A 142 12.46 -0.91 36.91
N GLU A 143 13.30 0.09 36.70
CA GLU A 143 13.47 0.77 35.43
C GLU A 143 14.06 -0.16 34.35
N LEU A 144 15.06 -0.99 34.71
CA LEU A 144 15.59 -2.01 33.81
C LEU A 144 14.48 -2.99 33.38
N VAL A 145 13.73 -3.57 34.33
CA VAL A 145 12.66 -4.53 34.03
C VAL A 145 11.53 -3.90 33.23
N ARG A 146 11.12 -2.67 33.57
CA ARG A 146 10.13 -1.91 32.81
C ARG A 146 10.56 -1.74 31.34
N THR A 147 11.82 -1.36 31.14
CA THR A 147 12.36 -1.16 29.77
C THR A 147 12.45 -2.48 29.02
N LEU A 148 12.88 -3.57 29.68
CA LEU A 148 12.89 -4.91 29.06
C LEU A 148 11.49 -5.38 28.68
N TYR A 149 10.46 -5.12 29.51
CA TYR A 149 9.07 -5.44 29.18
C TYR A 149 8.55 -4.58 28.03
N ALA A 150 8.78 -3.27 28.07
CA ALA A 150 8.31 -2.34 27.03
C ALA A 150 8.92 -2.65 25.65
N ARG A 151 10.12 -3.23 25.63
CA ARG A 151 10.83 -3.62 24.41
C ARG A 151 10.64 -5.11 24.05
N SER A 152 9.82 -5.86 24.79
CA SER A 152 9.63 -7.30 24.60
C SER A 152 10.90 -8.14 24.72
N PHE A 153 11.89 -7.66 25.48
CA PHE A 153 13.13 -8.38 25.80
C PHE A 153 12.97 -9.29 27.03
N ALA A 154 11.97 -9.05 27.86
CA ALA A 154 11.56 -9.89 28.96
C ALA A 154 10.03 -9.90 29.06
N ARG A 155 9.51 -10.89 29.79
CA ARG A 155 8.09 -11.01 30.09
C ARG A 155 7.87 -11.36 31.56
N ASP A 156 6.67 -11.09 32.07
CA ASP A 156 6.22 -11.60 33.36
C ASP A 156 5.77 -13.06 33.22
N VAL A 157 6.13 -13.90 34.18
CA VAL A 157 5.71 -15.32 34.24
C VAL A 157 4.67 -15.46 35.33
N PRO A 158 3.41 -15.85 35.00
CA PRO A 158 2.38 -16.08 36.00
C PRO A 158 2.76 -17.20 36.99
N GLU A 159 2.38 -17.05 38.25
CA GLU A 159 2.62 -18.08 39.28
C GLU A 159 1.96 -19.43 38.95
N ALA A 160 0.83 -19.40 38.24
CA ALA A 160 0.15 -20.60 37.76
C ALA A 160 1.01 -21.47 36.84
N ASP A 161 1.92 -20.85 36.04
CA ASP A 161 2.83 -21.58 35.16
C ASP A 161 3.95 -22.31 35.90
N LEU A 162 4.24 -21.89 37.14
CA LEU A 162 5.26 -22.52 37.99
C LEU A 162 4.68 -23.71 38.80
N THR A 163 3.37 -23.76 38.96
CA THR A 163 2.63 -24.73 39.80
C THR A 163 1.88 -25.78 38.99
N ALA A 164 2.12 -25.87 37.65
CA ALA A 164 1.45 -26.82 36.79
C ALA A 164 1.55 -28.26 37.38
N PRO A 165 0.44 -29.01 37.48
CA PRO A 165 0.45 -30.32 38.09
C PRO A 165 1.39 -31.26 37.32
N GLY A 166 2.13 -32.07 38.06
CA GLY A 166 3.10 -33.02 37.49
C GLY A 166 2.46 -33.90 36.43
N ALA A 167 3.12 -33.98 35.28
CA ALA A 167 2.69 -34.74 34.11
C ALA A 167 2.39 -36.20 34.52
N THR A 168 1.23 -36.75 34.04
CA THR A 168 0.99 -38.17 34.06
C THR A 168 2.01 -38.88 33.15
N GLY A 169 2.24 -40.19 33.34
CA GLY A 169 3.31 -40.90 32.61
C GLY A 169 3.27 -40.73 31.06
N ALA A 170 2.07 -40.57 30.46
CA ALA A 170 1.91 -40.28 29.04
C ALA A 170 2.33 -38.84 28.73
N ASP A 171 2.02 -37.88 29.58
CA ASP A 171 2.44 -36.47 29.42
C ASP A 171 3.96 -36.33 29.61
N GLU A 172 4.59 -37.17 30.46
CA GLU A 172 6.04 -37.18 30.66
C GLU A 172 6.81 -37.63 29.40
N ALA A 173 6.31 -38.62 28.66
CA ALA A 173 6.88 -39.04 27.39
C ALA A 173 6.82 -37.92 26.34
N VAL A 174 5.69 -37.24 26.25
CA VAL A 174 5.48 -36.08 25.38
C VAL A 174 6.43 -34.94 25.75
N HIS A 175 6.51 -34.56 27.02
CA HIS A 175 7.41 -33.52 27.49
C HIS A 175 8.88 -33.83 27.19
N ARG A 176 9.31 -35.09 27.31
CA ARG A 176 10.68 -35.52 27.03
C ARG A 176 10.99 -35.44 25.54
N ARG A 177 10.13 -36.00 24.66
CA ARG A 177 10.34 -36.02 23.21
C ARG A 177 10.29 -34.63 22.61
N PHE A 178 9.35 -33.78 23.04
CA PHE A 178 9.10 -32.46 22.47
C PHE A 178 9.57 -31.30 23.37
N ALA A 179 10.57 -31.55 24.21
CA ALA A 179 11.11 -30.55 25.12
C ALA A 179 11.60 -29.28 24.40
N ALA A 180 12.17 -29.42 23.20
CA ALA A 180 12.64 -28.30 22.39
C ALA A 180 11.50 -27.40 21.89
N GLN A 181 10.39 -28.00 21.45
CA GLN A 181 9.20 -27.31 20.99
C GLN A 181 8.48 -26.58 22.12
N ILE A 182 8.36 -27.24 23.28
CA ILE A 182 7.79 -26.63 24.49
C ILE A 182 8.67 -25.46 24.95
N ALA A 183 10.01 -25.62 24.96
CA ALA A 183 10.94 -24.56 25.30
C ALA A 183 10.89 -23.39 24.30
N TYR A 184 10.63 -23.66 23.04
CA TYR A 184 10.40 -22.62 22.02
C TYR A 184 9.13 -21.82 22.34
N VAL A 185 8.02 -22.49 22.64
CA VAL A 185 6.78 -21.80 23.03
C VAL A 185 7.00 -20.99 24.31
N ASP A 186 7.67 -21.55 25.32
CA ASP A 186 7.98 -20.92 26.60
C ASP A 186 8.87 -19.68 26.46
N HIS A 187 9.67 -19.63 25.37
CA HIS A 187 10.47 -18.45 25.06
C HIS A 187 9.64 -17.22 24.74
N TYR A 188 8.49 -17.38 24.06
CA TYR A 188 7.67 -16.30 23.55
C TYR A 188 6.36 -16.07 24.32
N ALA A 189 5.82 -17.10 24.98
CA ALA A 189 4.50 -17.02 25.59
C ALA A 189 4.42 -17.85 26.89
N ASP A 190 3.45 -17.50 27.71
CA ASP A 190 3.11 -18.24 28.93
C ASP A 190 2.34 -19.53 28.64
N ALA A 191 2.16 -20.37 29.65
CA ALA A 191 1.42 -21.63 29.56
C ALA A 191 1.91 -22.51 28.39
N ALA A 192 3.23 -22.66 28.23
CA ALA A 192 3.83 -23.39 27.13
C ALA A 192 3.37 -24.85 27.00
N PRO A 193 3.22 -25.62 28.09
CA PRO A 193 2.68 -26.99 28.01
C PRO A 193 1.26 -27.04 27.45
N GLU A 194 0.36 -26.15 27.87
CA GLU A 194 -1.02 -26.08 27.41
C GLU A 194 -1.10 -25.62 25.96
N ARG A 195 -0.29 -24.64 25.58
CA ARG A 195 -0.17 -24.18 24.20
C ARG A 195 0.34 -25.28 23.28
N PHE A 196 1.36 -26.00 23.71
CA PHE A 196 1.86 -27.16 22.98
C PHE A 196 0.83 -28.30 22.90
N ALA A 197 0.08 -28.56 23.99
CA ALA A 197 -1.01 -29.54 24.01
C ALA A 197 -2.12 -29.19 23.00
N ARG A 198 -2.44 -27.90 22.80
CA ARG A 198 -3.36 -27.47 21.73
C ARG A 198 -2.83 -27.82 20.34
N PHE A 199 -1.57 -27.52 20.05
CA PHE A 199 -0.96 -27.91 18.77
C PHE A 199 -1.01 -29.43 18.59
N ARG A 200 -0.60 -30.20 19.63
CA ARG A 200 -0.62 -31.65 19.59
C ARG A 200 -2.01 -32.22 19.33
N GLY A 201 -3.04 -31.64 19.93
CA GLY A 201 -4.44 -32.03 19.77
C GLY A 201 -5.11 -31.56 18.49
N THR A 202 -4.46 -30.67 17.73
CA THR A 202 -5.00 -30.15 16.47
C THR A 202 -4.97 -31.24 15.38
N ARG A 203 -6.06 -31.32 14.64
CA ARG A 203 -6.21 -32.26 13.51
C ARG A 203 -5.91 -31.53 12.23
N VAL A 204 -4.83 -31.90 11.52
CA VAL A 204 -4.33 -31.19 10.36
C VAL A 204 -4.51 -32.02 9.12
N ALA A 205 -5.24 -31.53 8.11
CA ALA A 205 -5.33 -32.14 6.80
C ALA A 205 -4.36 -31.46 5.81
N VAL A 206 -3.52 -32.25 5.13
CA VAL A 206 -2.60 -31.79 4.10
C VAL A 206 -3.09 -32.28 2.74
N LEU A 207 -3.67 -31.35 1.97
CA LEU A 207 -4.24 -31.61 0.64
C LEU A 207 -3.18 -31.35 -0.42
N GLY A 208 -2.39 -32.39 -0.71
CA GLY A 208 -1.34 -32.39 -1.72
C GLY A 208 -0.69 -33.78 -1.79
N GLY A 209 -0.18 -34.12 -2.96
CA GLY A 209 0.48 -35.42 -3.19
C GLY A 209 1.96 -35.32 -3.55
N ASP A 210 2.53 -34.11 -3.48
CA ASP A 210 3.90 -33.79 -3.88
C ASP A 210 4.89 -33.79 -2.70
N GLU A 211 6.15 -33.47 -2.99
CA GLU A 211 7.19 -33.38 -1.96
C GLU A 211 6.93 -32.28 -0.93
N THR A 212 6.28 -31.19 -1.30
CA THR A 212 5.92 -30.12 -0.36
C THR A 212 4.94 -30.62 0.68
N ALA A 213 3.90 -31.36 0.24
CA ALA A 213 2.94 -32.00 1.15
C ALA A 213 3.61 -33.02 2.07
N ARG A 214 4.53 -33.82 1.53
CA ARG A 214 5.33 -34.77 2.30
C ARG A 214 6.15 -34.09 3.39
N TRP A 215 6.87 -33.02 3.05
CA TRP A 215 7.67 -32.27 4.02
C TRP A 215 6.82 -31.55 5.07
N CYS A 216 5.64 -31.04 4.68
CA CYS A 216 4.68 -30.46 5.60
C CYS A 216 4.19 -31.51 6.62
N ALA A 217 3.73 -32.68 6.15
CA ALA A 217 3.29 -33.75 7.00
C ALA A 217 4.40 -34.25 7.94
N LEU A 218 5.62 -34.42 7.40
CA LEU A 218 6.79 -34.83 8.18
C LEU A 218 7.14 -33.78 9.26
N SER A 219 7.11 -32.49 8.91
CA SER A 219 7.32 -31.38 9.85
C SER A 219 6.28 -31.39 10.97
N LEU A 220 5.00 -31.60 10.66
CA LEU A 220 3.93 -31.68 11.64
C LEU A 220 4.15 -32.82 12.63
N VAL A 221 4.48 -34.03 12.15
CA VAL A 221 4.75 -35.20 12.99
C VAL A 221 5.97 -34.97 13.89
N ARG A 222 7.08 -34.49 13.31
CA ARG A 222 8.31 -34.19 14.04
C ARG A 222 8.18 -33.13 15.11
N ASN A 223 7.29 -32.17 14.88
CA ASN A 223 7.01 -31.13 15.87
C ASN A 223 5.93 -31.51 16.87
N GLY A 224 5.31 -32.69 16.74
CA GLY A 224 4.43 -33.24 17.77
C GLY A 224 2.94 -33.17 17.50
N CYS A 225 2.49 -32.88 16.28
CA CYS A 225 1.07 -32.98 15.90
C CYS A 225 0.64 -34.46 15.99
N ALA A 226 -0.41 -34.76 16.75
CA ALA A 226 -0.82 -36.15 17.01
C ALA A 226 -1.76 -36.74 15.94
N ARG A 227 -2.34 -35.89 15.05
CA ARG A 227 -3.22 -36.38 13.98
C ARG A 227 -3.01 -35.59 12.69
N VAL A 228 -2.53 -36.27 11.67
CA VAL A 228 -2.26 -35.68 10.35
C VAL A 228 -2.98 -36.50 9.27
N GLY A 229 -3.78 -35.84 8.45
CA GLY A 229 -4.39 -36.42 7.26
C GLY A 229 -3.55 -36.11 6.03
N VAL A 230 -3.29 -37.10 5.19
CA VAL A 230 -2.47 -36.94 3.98
C VAL A 230 -3.19 -37.44 2.73
N ALA A 231 -3.05 -36.74 1.61
CA ALA A 231 -3.67 -37.12 0.35
C ALA A 231 -2.87 -38.16 -0.44
N ALA A 232 -1.61 -38.43 -0.08
CA ALA A 232 -0.76 -39.45 -0.68
C ALA A 232 -0.04 -40.28 0.41
N ASP A 233 0.47 -41.46 0.04
CA ASP A 233 1.22 -42.28 0.97
C ASP A 233 2.68 -41.82 0.99
N PHE A 234 3.16 -41.43 2.18
CA PHE A 234 4.52 -40.98 2.42
C PHE A 234 5.18 -41.94 3.42
N ALA A 235 6.08 -42.79 2.92
CA ALA A 235 6.69 -43.83 3.74
C ALA A 235 7.49 -43.29 4.94
N ASP A 236 8.15 -42.14 4.78
CA ASP A 236 8.94 -41.50 5.84
C ASP A 236 8.04 -40.82 6.89
N VAL A 237 6.89 -40.29 6.52
CA VAL A 237 5.89 -39.75 7.47
C VAL A 237 5.35 -40.90 8.33
N THR A 238 5.06 -42.06 7.73
CA THR A 238 4.60 -43.24 8.45
C THR A 238 5.70 -43.80 9.36
N ALA A 239 6.94 -43.80 8.90
CA ALA A 239 8.09 -44.25 9.70
C ALA A 239 8.33 -43.35 10.92
N GLU A 240 8.27 -42.02 10.73
CA GLU A 240 8.39 -41.03 11.81
C GLU A 240 7.25 -41.15 12.84
N ALA A 241 6.02 -41.41 12.38
CA ALA A 241 4.89 -41.66 13.26
C ALA A 241 5.08 -42.92 14.10
N ALA A 242 5.58 -44.01 13.51
CA ALA A 242 5.90 -45.25 14.23
C ALA A 242 7.04 -45.06 15.26
N GLU A 243 8.03 -44.25 14.95
CA GLU A 243 9.09 -43.88 15.91
C GLU A 243 8.54 -43.09 17.09
N ALA A 244 7.67 -42.10 16.81
CA ALA A 244 7.00 -41.35 17.87
C ALA A 244 6.14 -42.24 18.76
N GLU A 245 5.44 -43.23 18.21
CA GLU A 245 4.66 -44.20 18.95
C GLU A 245 5.55 -45.07 19.85
N ALA A 246 6.69 -45.51 19.34
CA ALA A 246 7.67 -46.28 20.11
C ALA A 246 8.21 -45.53 21.33
N ASP A 247 8.33 -44.20 21.22
CA ASP A 247 8.71 -43.31 22.32
C ASP A 247 7.54 -42.96 23.28
N GLY A 248 6.38 -43.58 23.10
CA GLY A 248 5.20 -43.34 23.93
C GLY A 248 4.41 -42.06 23.54
N CYS A 249 4.63 -41.56 22.34
CA CYS A 249 3.96 -40.34 21.82
C CYS A 249 3.16 -40.69 20.56
N PRO A 250 2.02 -41.38 20.64
CA PRO A 250 1.29 -41.90 19.49
C PRO A 250 0.89 -40.78 18.53
N VAL A 251 1.09 -41.01 17.23
CA VAL A 251 0.71 -40.16 16.12
C VAL A 251 -0.13 -40.99 15.15
N ARG A 252 -1.27 -40.42 14.77
CA ARG A 252 -2.16 -41.01 13.78
C ARG A 252 -2.00 -40.31 12.43
N VAL A 253 -1.64 -41.09 11.41
CA VAL A 253 -1.61 -40.64 10.01
C VAL A 253 -2.81 -41.24 9.29
N ASP A 254 -3.77 -40.41 8.90
CA ASP A 254 -5.00 -40.84 8.21
C ASP A 254 -4.87 -40.60 6.71
N ARG A 255 -5.34 -41.54 5.88
CA ARG A 255 -5.46 -41.33 4.44
C ARG A 255 -6.73 -40.49 4.17
N LEU A 256 -6.58 -39.35 3.50
CA LEU A 256 -7.68 -38.52 3.03
C LEU A 256 -8.33 -39.16 1.78
N GLY A 257 -9.65 -38.99 1.67
CA GLY A 257 -10.40 -39.41 0.49
C GLY A 257 -10.15 -38.49 -0.70
N ALA A 258 -10.74 -38.84 -1.84
CA ALA A 258 -10.68 -38.04 -3.08
C ALA A 258 -11.56 -36.77 -3.01
N ASP A 259 -12.59 -36.78 -2.16
CA ASP A 259 -13.42 -35.61 -1.88
C ASP A 259 -12.70 -34.67 -0.91
N ASP A 260 -12.43 -33.47 -1.37
CA ASP A 260 -11.70 -32.41 -0.65
C ASP A 260 -12.60 -31.20 -0.29
N GLY A 261 -13.93 -31.36 -0.34
CA GLY A 261 -14.89 -30.34 0.13
C GLY A 261 -14.99 -30.27 1.66
N TRP A 262 -15.54 -29.17 2.20
CA TRP A 262 -15.66 -28.96 3.65
C TRP A 262 -16.43 -30.06 4.37
N THR A 263 -17.39 -30.73 3.71
CA THR A 263 -18.12 -31.87 4.29
C THR A 263 -17.19 -33.04 4.56
N ALA A 264 -16.31 -33.37 3.63
CA ALA A 264 -15.31 -34.43 3.79
C ALA A 264 -14.18 -34.02 4.77
N LEU A 265 -13.95 -32.71 4.93
CA LEU A 265 -12.96 -32.13 5.83
C LEU A 265 -13.52 -31.74 7.19
N ALA A 266 -14.75 -32.09 7.52
CA ALA A 266 -15.42 -31.67 8.76
C ALA A 266 -14.70 -32.10 10.05
N ASP A 267 -13.90 -33.17 10.01
CA ASP A 267 -13.11 -33.66 11.14
C ASP A 267 -11.76 -32.96 11.33
N TRP A 268 -11.38 -32.02 10.48
CA TRP A 268 -10.08 -31.37 10.48
C TRP A 268 -10.19 -29.89 10.90
N ASP A 269 -9.28 -29.48 11.79
CA ASP A 269 -9.26 -28.13 12.36
C ASP A 269 -8.49 -27.15 11.47
N VAL A 270 -7.38 -27.62 10.90
CA VAL A 270 -6.54 -26.87 9.96
C VAL A 270 -6.42 -27.66 8.67
N VAL A 271 -6.63 -26.97 7.57
CA VAL A 271 -6.49 -27.50 6.21
C VAL A 271 -5.36 -26.76 5.51
N VAL A 272 -4.30 -27.48 5.18
CA VAL A 272 -3.17 -27.00 4.36
C VAL A 272 -3.38 -27.48 2.93
N VAL A 273 -3.32 -26.57 1.98
CA VAL A 273 -3.47 -26.88 0.55
C VAL A 273 -2.17 -26.59 -0.16
N THR A 274 -1.63 -27.59 -0.86
CA THR A 274 -0.38 -27.47 -1.62
C THR A 274 -0.35 -28.42 -2.82
N GLY A 275 0.69 -28.32 -3.66
CA GLY A 275 0.90 -29.19 -4.82
C GLY A 275 0.08 -28.80 -6.04
N ALA A 276 0.00 -29.69 -7.00
CA ALA A 276 -0.77 -29.51 -8.22
C ALA A 276 -2.25 -29.27 -7.91
N GLY A 277 -2.87 -28.33 -8.61
CA GLY A 277 -4.27 -27.94 -8.38
C GLY A 277 -4.52 -27.18 -7.08
N ALA A 278 -3.47 -26.69 -6.40
CA ALA A 278 -3.60 -25.96 -5.13
C ALA A 278 -4.44 -24.70 -5.27
N ALA A 279 -4.25 -23.94 -6.33
CA ALA A 279 -5.00 -22.72 -6.61
C ALA A 279 -6.50 -23.00 -6.80
N ALA A 280 -6.83 -23.95 -7.65
CA ALA A 280 -8.21 -24.37 -7.93
C ALA A 280 -8.90 -24.91 -6.67
N ARG A 281 -8.20 -25.74 -5.89
CA ARG A 281 -8.70 -26.29 -4.64
C ARG A 281 -8.96 -25.22 -3.59
N THR A 282 -8.00 -24.31 -3.42
CA THR A 282 -8.13 -23.17 -2.51
C THR A 282 -9.32 -22.29 -2.90
N HIS A 283 -9.45 -21.96 -4.20
CA HIS A 283 -10.57 -21.17 -4.69
C HIS A 283 -11.92 -21.84 -4.40
N ARG A 284 -12.06 -23.17 -4.65
CA ARG A 284 -13.31 -23.90 -4.36
C ARG A 284 -13.66 -23.88 -2.87
N LEU A 285 -12.67 -24.14 -1.99
CA LEU A 285 -12.89 -24.12 -0.53
C LEU A 285 -13.29 -22.74 -0.05
N LEU A 286 -12.69 -21.69 -0.58
CA LEU A 286 -13.05 -20.30 -0.24
C LEU A 286 -14.41 -19.90 -0.80
N ALA A 287 -14.78 -20.34 -2.00
CA ALA A 287 -16.10 -20.08 -2.61
C ALA A 287 -17.22 -20.74 -1.80
N ALA A 288 -16.98 -21.94 -1.27
CA ALA A 288 -17.91 -22.62 -0.37
C ALA A 288 -18.01 -21.96 1.03
N GLY A 289 -17.08 -21.05 1.37
CA GLY A 289 -16.97 -20.41 2.68
C GLY A 289 -16.19 -21.27 3.68
N VAL A 290 -15.22 -20.69 4.38
CA VAL A 290 -14.49 -21.38 5.46
C VAL A 290 -15.43 -21.51 6.66
N PRO A 291 -15.66 -22.73 7.16
CA PRO A 291 -16.53 -22.93 8.33
C PRO A 291 -15.95 -22.30 9.59
N GLU A 292 -16.81 -21.94 10.53
CA GLU A 292 -16.39 -21.38 11.80
C GLU A 292 -15.48 -22.35 12.57
N GLY A 293 -14.43 -21.81 13.18
CA GLY A 293 -13.42 -22.60 13.90
C GLY A 293 -12.47 -23.40 13.01
N ARG A 294 -12.51 -23.21 11.67
CA ARG A 294 -11.58 -23.83 10.74
C ARG A 294 -10.58 -22.81 10.18
N THR A 295 -9.39 -23.31 9.91
CA THR A 295 -8.30 -22.53 9.31
C THR A 295 -7.85 -23.15 8.00
N LEU A 296 -7.71 -22.35 6.96
CA LEU A 296 -7.18 -22.72 5.64
C LEU A 296 -5.87 -22.02 5.39
N ILE A 297 -4.80 -22.77 5.10
CA ILE A 297 -3.48 -22.23 4.77
C ILE A 297 -3.10 -22.73 3.37
N PRO A 298 -3.20 -21.89 2.33
CA PRO A 298 -2.83 -22.28 0.98
C PRO A 298 -1.35 -22.01 0.72
N ALA A 299 -0.76 -22.86 -0.13
CA ALA A 299 0.54 -22.62 -0.72
C ALA A 299 0.49 -23.04 -2.21
N TRP A 300 0.77 -22.09 -3.08
CA TRP A 300 0.55 -22.19 -4.52
C TRP A 300 1.68 -21.51 -5.29
N THR A 301 1.71 -21.65 -6.60
CA THR A 301 2.74 -21.05 -7.44
C THR A 301 2.13 -19.95 -8.30
N PHE A 302 2.82 -18.83 -8.43
CA PHE A 302 2.45 -17.72 -9.30
C PHE A 302 3.69 -17.28 -10.09
N GLY A 303 3.77 -17.64 -11.35
CA GLY A 303 4.96 -17.41 -12.16
C GLY A 303 6.18 -18.06 -11.53
N GLU A 304 7.21 -17.26 -11.25
CA GLU A 304 8.44 -17.71 -10.64
C GLU A 304 8.46 -17.61 -9.10
N HIS A 305 7.30 -17.38 -8.50
CA HIS A 305 7.18 -17.26 -7.05
C HIS A 305 6.39 -18.43 -6.45
N ARG A 306 6.89 -18.95 -5.34
CA ARG A 306 6.10 -19.75 -4.41
C ARG A 306 5.39 -18.82 -3.45
N VAL A 307 4.06 -18.87 -3.42
CA VAL A 307 3.22 -18.03 -2.56
C VAL A 307 2.65 -18.89 -1.43
N THR A 308 2.91 -18.51 -0.18
CA THR A 308 2.33 -19.14 1.01
C THR A 308 1.38 -18.19 1.68
N GLY A 309 0.16 -18.60 1.94
CA GLY A 309 -0.90 -17.75 2.49
C GLY A 309 -1.77 -17.06 1.41
N PRO A 310 -2.56 -16.04 1.80
CA PRO A 310 -2.84 -15.68 3.18
C PRO A 310 -3.68 -16.75 3.90
N LEU A 311 -3.45 -16.88 5.19
CA LEU A 311 -4.31 -17.69 6.07
C LEU A 311 -5.74 -17.18 6.01
N SER A 312 -6.69 -18.10 5.98
CA SER A 312 -8.11 -17.76 5.89
C SER A 312 -8.95 -18.50 6.93
N THR A 313 -9.83 -17.76 7.61
CA THR A 313 -10.86 -18.25 8.52
C THR A 313 -12.24 -17.76 8.08
N ALA A 314 -13.28 -18.06 8.81
CA ALA A 314 -14.60 -17.51 8.56
C ALA A 314 -14.61 -15.96 8.61
N ALA A 315 -13.83 -15.38 9.51
CA ALA A 315 -13.78 -13.94 9.76
C ALA A 315 -12.74 -13.16 8.95
N THR A 316 -11.77 -13.86 8.35
CA THR A 316 -10.63 -13.18 7.67
C THR A 316 -11.10 -12.40 6.43
N ALA A 317 -10.69 -11.15 6.35
CA ALA A 317 -10.71 -10.30 5.16
C ALA A 317 -9.31 -10.23 4.54
N GLY A 318 -9.20 -10.10 3.22
CA GLY A 318 -7.91 -10.21 2.55
C GLY A 318 -7.54 -11.67 2.28
N CYS A 319 -8.37 -12.38 1.50
CA CYS A 319 -8.21 -13.80 1.23
C CYS A 319 -7.28 -14.09 0.04
N TRP A 320 -7.07 -15.39 -0.26
CA TRP A 320 -6.32 -15.85 -1.42
C TRP A 320 -6.75 -15.19 -2.74
N SER A 321 -8.06 -15.00 -2.96
CA SER A 321 -8.54 -14.32 -4.18
C SER A 321 -8.11 -12.85 -4.23
N CYS A 322 -8.02 -12.17 -3.06
CA CYS A 322 -7.46 -10.82 -3.00
C CYS A 322 -5.98 -10.79 -3.39
N ALA A 323 -5.19 -11.73 -2.88
CA ALA A 323 -3.79 -11.91 -3.24
C ALA A 323 -3.62 -12.20 -4.74
N ALA A 324 -4.40 -13.14 -5.28
CA ALA A 324 -4.37 -13.50 -6.70
C ALA A 324 -4.70 -12.33 -7.62
N LEU A 325 -5.71 -11.50 -7.26
CA LEU A 325 -6.07 -10.31 -8.01
C LEU A 325 -4.96 -9.25 -8.00
N ARG A 326 -4.27 -9.06 -6.87
CA ARG A 326 -3.17 -8.10 -6.76
C ARG A 326 -1.92 -8.56 -7.48
N LEU A 327 -1.51 -9.81 -7.27
CA LEU A 327 -0.36 -10.40 -7.98
C LEU A 327 -0.59 -10.38 -9.50
N GLY A 328 -1.80 -10.68 -9.96
CA GLY A 328 -2.17 -10.63 -11.38
C GLY A 328 -2.22 -9.21 -11.97
N ALA A 329 -2.19 -8.18 -11.14
CA ALA A 329 -2.12 -6.78 -11.55
C ALA A 329 -0.68 -6.27 -11.67
N GLY A 330 0.31 -7.07 -11.26
CA GLY A 330 1.75 -6.72 -11.31
C GLY A 330 2.27 -6.52 -12.73
N PRO A 331 3.46 -5.89 -12.87
CA PRO A 331 4.14 -5.85 -14.15
C PRO A 331 4.48 -7.28 -14.59
N ASP A 332 4.35 -7.55 -15.87
CA ASP A 332 4.68 -8.83 -16.49
C ASP A 332 3.92 -10.06 -15.91
N ALA A 333 2.92 -9.81 -15.08
CA ALA A 333 2.13 -10.87 -14.42
C ALA A 333 1.07 -11.51 -15.34
N GLY A 334 0.85 -10.97 -16.55
CA GLY A 334 -0.26 -11.37 -17.42
C GLY A 334 -0.28 -12.86 -17.76
N ALA A 335 0.86 -13.46 -18.08
CA ALA A 335 0.96 -14.90 -18.38
C ALA A 335 0.68 -15.75 -17.12
N ALA A 336 1.31 -15.42 -15.99
CA ALA A 336 1.12 -16.12 -14.72
C ALA A 336 -0.33 -16.01 -14.22
N ALA A 337 -0.97 -14.86 -14.41
CA ALA A 337 -2.37 -14.66 -14.08
C ALA A 337 -3.31 -15.48 -14.99
N ALA A 338 -3.01 -15.54 -16.30
CA ALA A 338 -3.77 -16.35 -17.24
C ALA A 338 -3.68 -17.85 -16.88
N ASP A 339 -2.48 -18.34 -16.60
CA ASP A 339 -2.25 -19.74 -16.19
C ASP A 339 -2.98 -20.06 -14.87
N LEU A 340 -2.88 -19.18 -13.88
CA LEU A 340 -3.58 -19.32 -12.59
C LEU A 340 -5.09 -19.45 -12.76
N TRP A 341 -5.69 -18.53 -13.53
CA TRP A 341 -7.14 -18.53 -13.73
C TRP A 341 -7.60 -19.65 -14.65
N ALA A 342 -6.75 -20.11 -15.59
CA ALA A 342 -7.03 -21.29 -16.40
C ALA A 342 -6.98 -22.59 -15.57
N GLU A 343 -6.06 -22.69 -14.58
CA GLU A 343 -6.06 -23.76 -13.58
C GLU A 343 -7.35 -23.73 -12.74
N VAL A 344 -7.73 -22.55 -12.21
CA VAL A 344 -8.97 -22.38 -11.43
C VAL A 344 -10.21 -22.75 -12.22
N ALA A 345 -10.25 -22.42 -13.51
CA ALA A 345 -11.34 -22.76 -14.43
C ALA A 345 -11.32 -24.23 -14.88
N GLY A 346 -10.28 -24.99 -14.55
CA GLY A 346 -10.13 -26.38 -14.98
C GLY A 346 -9.86 -26.55 -16.48
N VAL A 347 -9.32 -25.52 -17.12
CA VAL A 347 -8.98 -25.55 -18.57
C VAL A 347 -7.57 -26.07 -18.80
N LEU A 348 -6.65 -25.79 -17.89
CA LEU A 348 -5.31 -26.39 -17.88
C LEU A 348 -5.33 -27.68 -17.06
N PRO A 349 -4.72 -28.78 -17.54
CA PRO A 349 -4.41 -29.89 -16.67
C PRO A 349 -3.46 -29.42 -15.57
N ASP A 350 -3.39 -30.17 -14.45
CA ASP A 350 -2.50 -29.90 -13.31
C ASP A 350 -1.04 -29.71 -13.77
N ALA A 351 -0.73 -28.55 -14.33
CA ALA A 351 0.48 -28.30 -15.11
C ALA A 351 1.62 -27.68 -14.29
N ALA A 352 1.40 -27.38 -13.01
CA ALA A 352 2.50 -26.90 -12.18
C ALA A 352 3.51 -28.02 -11.98
N SER A 353 4.72 -27.81 -12.51
CA SER A 353 5.86 -28.67 -12.20
C SER A 353 6.01 -28.76 -10.69
N PRO A 354 5.93 -29.95 -10.08
CA PRO A 354 6.00 -30.06 -8.63
C PRO A 354 7.34 -29.52 -8.15
N LEU A 355 7.33 -28.73 -7.08
CA LEU A 355 8.55 -28.32 -6.40
C LEU A 355 9.24 -29.57 -5.86
N THR A 356 10.55 -29.67 -6.03
CA THR A 356 11.35 -30.79 -5.60
C THR A 356 12.58 -30.36 -4.79
N GLY A 357 13.18 -31.29 -4.08
CA GLY A 357 14.42 -31.10 -3.36
C GLY A 357 14.34 -30.04 -2.25
N PRO A 358 15.37 -29.16 -2.10
CA PRO A 358 15.45 -28.20 -1.01
C PRO A 358 14.28 -27.21 -0.96
N VAL A 359 13.80 -26.74 -2.12
CA VAL A 359 12.70 -25.77 -2.19
C VAL A 359 11.39 -26.37 -1.67
N ALA A 360 11.11 -27.63 -2.04
CA ALA A 360 9.96 -28.33 -1.52
C ALA A 360 10.05 -28.53 0.00
N ALA A 361 11.26 -28.85 0.51
CA ALA A 361 11.50 -29.01 1.93
C ALA A 361 11.33 -27.68 2.69
N MET A 362 11.88 -26.58 2.18
CA MET A 362 11.70 -25.23 2.76
C MET A 362 10.22 -24.88 2.86
N SER A 363 9.48 -24.99 1.75
CA SER A 363 8.06 -24.65 1.68
C SER A 363 7.22 -25.57 2.59
N GLY A 364 7.50 -26.88 2.61
CA GLY A 364 6.76 -27.81 3.47
C GLY A 364 7.03 -27.59 4.95
N ASN A 365 8.26 -27.34 5.35
CA ASN A 365 8.61 -27.04 6.75
C ASN A 365 7.99 -25.68 7.19
N LEU A 366 7.99 -24.68 6.30
CA LEU A 366 7.33 -23.41 6.56
C LEU A 366 5.83 -23.61 6.85
N LEU A 367 5.13 -24.41 6.04
CA LEU A 367 3.72 -24.73 6.26
C LEU A 367 3.48 -25.43 7.60
N GLY A 368 4.32 -26.41 7.96
CA GLY A 368 4.25 -27.07 9.26
C GLY A 368 4.47 -26.09 10.42
N TYR A 369 5.37 -25.15 10.24
CA TYR A 369 5.66 -24.10 11.23
C TYR A 369 4.51 -23.08 11.35
N GLU A 370 3.88 -22.69 10.25
CA GLU A 370 2.70 -21.84 10.27
C GLU A 370 1.53 -22.49 11.06
N VAL A 371 1.29 -23.77 10.85
CA VAL A 371 0.33 -24.52 11.66
C VAL A 371 0.70 -24.49 13.14
N PHE A 372 1.97 -24.66 13.46
CA PHE A 372 2.47 -24.62 14.85
C PHE A 372 2.23 -23.21 15.46
N ARG A 373 2.54 -22.14 14.73
CA ARG A 373 2.31 -20.74 15.18
C ARG A 373 0.82 -20.45 15.43
N VAL A 374 -0.03 -20.77 14.46
CA VAL A 374 -1.48 -20.55 14.55
C VAL A 374 -2.08 -21.25 15.76
N THR A 375 -1.68 -22.50 16.02
CA THR A 375 -2.30 -23.34 17.04
C THR A 375 -1.74 -23.10 18.43
N THR A 376 -0.44 -22.85 18.57
CA THR A 376 0.15 -22.48 19.85
C THR A 376 -0.16 -21.04 20.24
N GLY A 377 -0.28 -20.14 19.25
CA GLY A 377 -0.41 -18.71 19.48
C GLY A 377 0.76 -18.11 20.28
N ALA A 378 1.94 -18.76 20.22
CA ALA A 378 3.15 -18.25 20.86
C ALA A 378 3.70 -17.03 20.09
N LEU A 379 3.66 -17.12 18.78
CA LEU A 379 3.91 -16.02 17.84
C LEU A 379 2.75 -15.93 16.85
N PRO A 380 2.46 -14.77 16.29
CA PRO A 380 1.50 -14.65 15.20
C PRO A 380 1.98 -15.47 13.99
N ALA A 381 1.05 -16.04 13.25
CA ALA A 381 1.38 -16.68 11.98
C ALA A 381 1.90 -15.62 11.00
N GLU A 382 2.92 -15.98 10.23
CA GLU A 382 3.45 -15.05 9.21
C GLU A 382 2.50 -14.89 8.02
N THR A 383 1.57 -15.83 7.85
CA THR A 383 0.55 -15.76 6.79
C THR A 383 -0.75 -15.07 7.24
N ASP A 384 -0.83 -14.57 8.47
CA ASP A 384 -2.00 -13.84 8.96
C ASP A 384 -2.05 -12.42 8.39
N GLY A 385 -3.01 -12.17 7.50
CA GLY A 385 -3.19 -10.89 6.82
C GLY A 385 -2.12 -10.58 5.76
N GLN A 386 -1.24 -11.53 5.42
CA GLN A 386 -0.18 -11.33 4.41
C GLN A 386 0.16 -12.62 3.66
N VAL A 387 0.88 -12.47 2.57
CA VAL A 387 1.49 -13.57 1.82
C VAL A 387 2.99 -13.56 2.00
N LEU A 388 3.58 -14.75 2.00
CA LEU A 388 5.01 -14.95 1.86
C LEU A 388 5.30 -15.32 0.41
N LEU A 389 6.09 -14.49 -0.27
CA LEU A 389 6.49 -14.66 -1.65
C LEU A 389 7.96 -15.13 -1.65
N GLN A 390 8.19 -16.37 -2.06
CA GLN A 390 9.53 -16.90 -2.23
C GLN A 390 9.87 -16.91 -3.72
N ASP A 391 10.89 -16.16 -4.11
CA ASP A 391 11.47 -16.24 -5.46
C ASP A 391 12.15 -17.60 -5.64
N LEU A 392 11.77 -18.33 -6.69
CA LEU A 392 12.26 -19.69 -6.93
C LEU A 392 13.68 -19.73 -7.51
N ARG A 393 14.24 -18.60 -7.92
CA ARG A 393 15.60 -18.49 -8.44
C ARG A 393 16.59 -18.06 -7.37
N SER A 394 16.29 -16.96 -6.65
CA SER A 394 17.16 -16.43 -5.59
C SER A 394 16.92 -17.09 -4.24
N LEU A 395 15.75 -17.69 -4.02
CA LEU A 395 15.24 -18.24 -2.77
C LEU A 395 14.93 -17.17 -1.70
N ASP A 396 14.99 -15.89 -2.06
CA ASP A 396 14.60 -14.80 -1.17
C ASP A 396 13.11 -14.87 -0.84
N VAL A 397 12.77 -14.51 0.40
CA VAL A 397 11.39 -14.50 0.87
C VAL A 397 11.02 -13.08 1.27
N VAL A 398 9.91 -12.60 0.71
CA VAL A 398 9.33 -11.28 1.04
C VAL A 398 7.93 -11.49 1.61
N ALA A 399 7.62 -10.80 2.71
CA ALA A 399 6.28 -10.76 3.29
C ALA A 399 5.55 -9.49 2.87
N GLU A 400 4.36 -9.63 2.29
CA GLU A 400 3.55 -8.49 1.87
C GLU A 400 2.11 -8.59 2.39
N PRO A 401 1.57 -7.51 2.96
CA PRO A 401 0.20 -7.46 3.46
C PRO A 401 -0.81 -7.64 2.31
N VAL A 402 -1.90 -8.34 2.59
CA VAL A 402 -3.00 -8.55 1.65
C VAL A 402 -4.25 -7.87 2.19
N HIS A 403 -4.55 -6.70 1.66
CA HIS A 403 -5.79 -6.00 1.97
C HIS A 403 -6.97 -6.55 1.15
N PRO A 404 -8.23 -6.45 1.66
CA PRO A 404 -9.42 -6.82 0.91
C PRO A 404 -9.47 -6.13 -0.44
N HIS A 405 -9.48 -6.90 -1.53
CA HIS A 405 -9.56 -6.30 -2.86
C HIS A 405 -11.01 -5.90 -3.19
N PRO A 406 -11.28 -4.69 -3.69
CA PRO A 406 -12.66 -4.21 -3.91
C PRO A 406 -13.45 -5.03 -4.92
N ARG A 407 -12.80 -5.79 -5.80
CA ARG A 407 -13.44 -6.72 -6.74
C ARG A 407 -13.55 -8.16 -6.22
N CYS A 408 -13.12 -8.43 -4.99
CA CYS A 408 -13.24 -9.76 -4.42
C CYS A 408 -14.66 -9.99 -3.90
N VAL A 409 -15.42 -10.89 -4.52
CA VAL A 409 -16.81 -11.19 -4.15
C VAL A 409 -16.97 -11.64 -2.69
N ARG A 410 -15.92 -12.20 -2.09
CA ARG A 410 -15.93 -12.64 -0.68
C ARG A 410 -15.64 -11.50 0.29
N CYS A 411 -14.70 -10.60 -0.07
CA CYS A 411 -14.11 -9.65 0.87
C CYS A 411 -14.62 -8.22 0.69
N ALA A 412 -15.09 -7.83 -0.50
CA ALA A 412 -15.52 -6.47 -0.78
C ALA A 412 -16.66 -5.96 0.14
N GLY A 413 -17.57 -6.85 0.55
CA GLY A 413 -18.66 -6.54 1.47
C GLY A 413 -18.38 -6.81 2.95
N ARG A 414 -17.18 -7.32 3.30
CA ARG A 414 -16.78 -7.69 4.66
C ARG A 414 -15.87 -6.67 5.33
N ALA A 415 -15.57 -5.59 4.66
CA ALA A 415 -14.81 -4.52 5.27
C ALA A 415 -15.50 -4.11 6.57
N PRO A 416 -14.73 -3.81 7.65
CA PRO A 416 -15.32 -3.05 8.73
C PRO A 416 -15.95 -1.83 8.07
N ALA A 417 -17.25 -1.68 8.22
CA ALA A 417 -17.93 -0.48 7.79
C ALA A 417 -17.13 0.67 8.40
N GLY A 418 -16.39 1.38 7.53
CA GLY A 418 -15.93 2.71 7.89
C GLY A 418 -17.16 3.45 8.41
N PRO A 419 -17.03 4.51 9.19
CA PRO A 419 -18.17 5.20 9.78
C PRO A 419 -19.22 5.35 8.68
N ASP A 420 -20.30 4.63 8.85
CA ASP A 420 -21.42 4.41 7.95
C ASP A 420 -21.54 5.52 6.94
N GLY A 421 -21.51 5.29 5.64
CA GLY A 421 -21.57 6.23 4.52
C GLY A 421 -22.23 7.60 4.75
N ALA A 422 -22.35 7.98 6.03
CA ALA A 422 -22.83 9.26 6.49
C ALA A 422 -21.89 10.36 6.01
N PRO A 423 -22.44 11.48 5.51
CA PRO A 423 -21.64 12.62 5.14
C PRO A 423 -20.87 13.14 6.36
N PRO A 424 -19.65 13.65 6.18
CA PRO A 424 -18.89 14.23 7.28
C PRO A 424 -19.68 15.39 7.92
N ALA A 425 -19.53 15.51 9.25
CA ALA A 425 -20.20 16.58 10.01
C ALA A 425 -19.70 17.97 9.60
N ALA A 426 -18.43 18.09 9.25
CA ALA A 426 -17.78 19.30 8.75
C ALA A 426 -16.83 18.94 7.61
N LEU A 427 -16.50 19.90 6.77
CA LEU A 427 -15.47 19.78 5.74
C LEU A 427 -14.15 20.36 6.26
N ALA A 428 -13.05 19.78 5.86
CA ALA A 428 -11.71 20.25 6.18
C ALA A 428 -10.78 20.12 4.96
N LEU A 429 -9.61 20.73 5.04
CA LEU A 429 -8.49 20.42 4.16
C LEU A 429 -7.44 19.69 4.98
N PRO A 430 -6.63 18.79 4.36
CA PRO A 430 -5.49 18.22 5.04
C PRO A 430 -4.59 19.34 5.58
N ALA A 431 -4.24 19.24 6.85
CA ALA A 431 -3.29 20.18 7.42
C ALA A 431 -1.95 20.05 6.70
N THR A 432 -1.35 21.15 6.29
CA THR A 432 0.04 21.15 5.85
C THR A 432 0.91 20.98 7.10
N PRO A 433 1.62 19.85 7.26
CA PRO A 433 2.42 19.65 8.45
C PRO A 433 3.57 20.67 8.47
N SER A 434 3.82 21.28 9.63
CA SER A 434 5.01 22.07 9.84
C SER A 434 6.24 21.16 9.89
N VAL A 435 7.33 21.61 9.31
CA VAL A 435 8.65 20.95 9.32
C VAL A 435 9.73 21.89 9.87
N ASP A 436 9.32 22.87 10.67
CA ASP A 436 10.21 23.88 11.24
C ASP A 436 11.19 23.28 12.23
N THR A 437 10.85 22.17 12.84
CA THR A 437 11.70 21.41 13.75
C THR A 437 12.02 20.01 13.21
N ALA A 438 13.18 19.47 13.58
CA ALA A 438 13.57 18.11 13.22
C ALA A 438 12.53 17.07 13.65
N ARG A 439 11.89 17.26 14.81
CA ARG A 439 10.86 16.37 15.32
C ARG A 439 9.59 16.38 14.46
N GLU A 440 9.19 17.54 13.96
CA GLU A 440 8.03 17.66 13.06
C GLU A 440 8.34 17.01 11.72
N ALA A 441 9.54 17.22 11.19
CA ALA A 441 9.99 16.57 9.96
C ALA A 441 10.03 15.04 10.11
N GLU A 442 10.52 14.52 11.25
CA GLU A 442 10.51 13.09 11.57
C GLU A 442 9.09 12.52 11.62
N ALA A 443 8.15 13.22 12.26
CA ALA A 443 6.76 12.80 12.36
C ALA A 443 6.08 12.68 10.97
N VAL A 444 6.36 13.65 10.07
CA VAL A 444 5.85 13.58 8.67
C VAL A 444 6.40 12.38 7.93
N VAL A 445 7.68 12.09 8.10
CA VAL A 445 8.31 10.93 7.46
C VAL A 445 7.79 9.62 8.06
N GLU A 446 7.58 9.56 9.37
CA GLU A 446 7.03 8.38 10.05
C GLU A 446 5.61 8.07 9.58
N ASP A 447 4.73 9.08 9.50
CA ASP A 447 3.37 8.91 8.98
C ASP A 447 3.37 8.45 7.53
N LEU A 448 4.19 9.06 6.68
CA LEU A 448 4.35 8.61 5.30
C LEU A 448 4.83 7.16 5.22
N ASN A 449 5.85 6.79 6.01
CA ASN A 449 6.38 5.43 6.03
C ASN A 449 5.34 4.41 6.48
N ARG A 450 4.52 4.75 7.48
CA ARG A 450 3.42 3.90 7.96
C ARG A 450 2.39 3.63 6.86
N ILE A 451 1.94 4.67 6.15
CA ILE A 451 0.99 4.54 5.04
C ILE A 451 1.63 3.78 3.87
N SER A 452 2.85 4.15 3.51
CA SER A 452 3.58 3.53 2.40
C SER A 452 3.85 2.04 2.65
N ALA A 453 4.22 1.67 3.89
CA ALA A 453 4.45 0.27 4.27
C ALA A 453 3.20 -0.60 4.10
N ALA A 454 2.02 -0.03 4.22
CA ALA A 454 0.76 -0.74 4.04
C ALA A 454 0.30 -0.79 2.57
N LEU A 455 0.49 0.29 1.82
CA LEU A 455 -0.09 0.46 0.48
C LEU A 455 0.87 0.15 -0.66
N VAL A 456 2.15 0.55 -0.53
CA VAL A 456 3.12 0.51 -1.63
C VAL A 456 3.98 -0.74 -1.50
N ARG A 457 3.65 -1.78 -2.27
CA ARG A 457 4.37 -3.06 -2.27
C ARG A 457 4.50 -3.57 -3.71
N PRO A 458 5.65 -4.14 -4.08
CA PRO A 458 5.93 -4.50 -5.47
C PRO A 458 5.03 -5.61 -6.02
N HIS A 459 4.51 -6.51 -5.18
CA HIS A 459 3.75 -7.68 -5.64
C HIS A 459 2.27 -7.63 -5.25
N ALA A 460 1.95 -7.47 -3.96
CA ALA A 460 0.58 -7.52 -3.44
C ALA A 460 0.05 -6.16 -2.95
N GLY A 461 0.75 -5.06 -3.24
CA GLY A 461 0.36 -3.71 -2.85
C GLY A 461 -0.91 -3.23 -3.55
N VAL A 462 -1.54 -2.21 -2.96
CA VAL A 462 -2.58 -1.41 -3.63
C VAL A 462 -1.93 -0.57 -4.73
N PHE A 463 -0.76 -0.02 -4.42
CA PHE A 463 0.15 0.65 -5.34
C PHE A 463 1.44 -0.15 -5.44
N THR A 464 2.12 -0.08 -6.58
CA THR A 464 3.27 -0.94 -6.86
C THR A 464 4.57 -0.36 -6.30
N ARG A 465 4.86 0.91 -6.59
CA ARG A 465 6.10 1.56 -6.18
C ARG A 465 6.01 3.08 -6.28
N TYR A 466 6.96 3.74 -5.64
CA TYR A 466 7.36 5.09 -6.04
C TYR A 466 8.31 5.00 -7.24
N ALA A 467 8.10 5.86 -8.22
CA ALA A 467 8.92 5.94 -9.43
C ALA A 467 9.61 7.32 -9.50
N ASP A 468 10.20 7.75 -8.37
CA ASP A 468 10.79 9.09 -8.20
C ASP A 468 12.29 9.08 -7.88
N GLU A 469 12.95 7.90 -7.90
CA GLU A 469 14.35 7.76 -7.51
C GLU A 469 15.33 8.40 -8.49
N GLU A 470 14.97 8.47 -9.78
CA GLU A 470 15.82 9.00 -10.86
C GLU A 470 15.54 10.47 -11.14
N ILE A 471 14.59 11.10 -10.43
CA ILE A 471 14.17 12.48 -10.69
C ILE A 471 14.96 13.47 -9.83
N THR A 472 15.46 14.53 -10.45
CA THR A 472 16.08 15.66 -9.76
C THR A 472 15.02 16.39 -8.93
N GLN A 473 15.27 16.54 -7.64
CA GLN A 473 14.35 17.13 -6.69
C GLN A 473 14.54 18.66 -6.56
N THR A 474 14.74 19.36 -7.67
CA THR A 474 15.04 20.81 -7.73
C THR A 474 14.55 21.40 -9.06
N PRO A 475 13.83 22.53 -9.08
CA PRO A 475 13.45 23.35 -7.92
C PRO A 475 12.34 22.75 -7.06
N LEU A 476 11.42 21.96 -7.65
CA LEU A 476 10.32 21.32 -6.93
C LEU A 476 10.66 19.91 -6.53
N LYS A 477 9.99 19.42 -5.51
CA LYS A 477 9.98 18.00 -5.14
C LYS A 477 8.93 17.28 -5.98
N VAL A 478 9.34 16.20 -6.62
CA VAL A 478 8.50 15.43 -7.55
C VAL A 478 8.38 14.02 -7.02
N SER A 479 7.18 13.50 -6.95
CA SER A 479 6.93 12.08 -6.69
C SER A 479 5.98 11.50 -7.71
N ARG A 480 6.22 10.25 -8.07
CA ARG A 480 5.35 9.45 -8.94
C ARG A 480 4.99 8.16 -8.22
N VAL A 481 3.72 7.79 -8.25
CA VAL A 481 3.19 6.52 -7.73
C VAL A 481 2.65 5.70 -8.89
N GLU A 482 3.15 4.48 -9.00
CA GLU A 482 2.71 3.53 -10.01
C GLU A 482 1.62 2.62 -9.45
N LEU A 483 0.52 2.45 -10.20
CA LEU A 483 -0.60 1.59 -9.82
C LEU A 483 -1.20 0.87 -11.04
N ALA A 484 -1.79 -0.30 -10.77
CA ALA A 484 -2.59 -1.02 -11.75
C ALA A 484 -4.03 -0.50 -11.77
N VAL A 485 -4.57 -0.25 -12.96
CA VAL A 485 -5.95 0.23 -13.16
C VAL A 485 -6.86 -0.83 -13.79
N GLY A 486 -6.45 -2.08 -13.75
CA GLY A 486 -7.17 -3.23 -14.29
C GLY A 486 -6.88 -3.50 -15.77
N HIS A 487 -7.27 -4.69 -16.22
CA HIS A 487 -7.08 -5.16 -17.60
C HIS A 487 -5.62 -5.06 -18.10
N GLY A 488 -4.65 -5.30 -17.23
CA GLY A 488 -3.22 -5.20 -17.55
C GLY A 488 -2.72 -3.77 -17.78
N ARG A 489 -3.57 -2.76 -17.58
CA ARG A 489 -3.18 -1.35 -17.72
C ARG A 489 -2.63 -0.81 -16.41
N ARG A 490 -1.64 0.05 -16.54
CA ARG A 490 -0.99 0.73 -15.43
C ARG A 490 -1.02 2.24 -15.67
N ARG A 491 -0.98 2.97 -14.57
CA ARG A 491 -0.82 4.42 -14.58
C ARG A 491 0.27 4.80 -13.60
N THR A 492 0.96 5.86 -13.91
CA THR A 492 1.92 6.50 -13.02
C THR A 492 1.40 7.91 -12.76
N VAL A 493 1.02 8.17 -11.53
CA VAL A 493 0.43 9.44 -11.13
C VAL A 493 1.50 10.28 -10.46
N ALA A 494 1.69 11.51 -10.93
CA ALA A 494 2.68 12.43 -10.40
C ALA A 494 2.04 13.52 -9.52
N ALA A 495 2.78 13.95 -8.50
CA ALA A 495 2.46 15.11 -7.69
C ALA A 495 3.71 15.85 -7.24
N PHE A 496 3.53 17.10 -6.86
CA PHE A 496 4.62 18.05 -6.62
C PHE A 496 4.49 18.71 -5.25
N ASP A 497 5.63 19.11 -4.69
CA ASP A 497 5.67 19.85 -3.43
C ASP A 497 6.81 20.89 -3.47
N VAL A 498 6.60 22.01 -2.76
CA VAL A 498 7.60 23.09 -2.67
C VAL A 498 8.66 22.77 -1.63
N HIS A 499 8.28 22.10 -0.54
CA HIS A 499 9.11 22.02 0.66
C HIS A 499 9.91 20.70 0.74
N HIS A 500 9.25 19.55 0.64
CA HIS A 500 9.92 18.27 0.89
C HIS A 500 9.31 17.10 0.10
N LEU A 501 10.15 16.10 -0.20
CA LEU A 501 9.75 14.92 -0.96
C LEU A 501 8.62 14.13 -0.28
N ALA A 502 8.58 14.09 1.06
CA ALA A 502 7.49 13.43 1.78
C ALA A 502 6.13 14.07 1.48
N GLY A 503 6.07 15.40 1.33
CA GLY A 503 4.88 16.12 0.89
C GLY A 503 4.45 15.73 -0.52
N ALA A 504 5.39 15.68 -1.47
CA ALA A 504 5.13 15.21 -2.83
C ALA A 504 4.62 13.77 -2.86
N ARG A 505 5.24 12.86 -2.09
CA ARG A 505 4.80 11.46 -1.97
C ARG A 505 3.41 11.33 -1.37
N THR A 506 3.08 12.08 -0.33
CA THR A 506 1.74 12.09 0.26
C THR A 506 0.67 12.57 -0.73
N ARG A 507 0.96 13.65 -1.47
CA ARG A 507 0.06 14.14 -2.54
C ARG A 507 -0.12 13.11 -3.65
N ALA A 508 0.96 12.45 -4.08
CA ALA A 508 0.94 11.40 -5.09
C ALA A 508 0.13 10.18 -4.63
N LEU A 509 0.20 9.79 -3.34
CA LEU A 509 -0.63 8.73 -2.77
C LEU A 509 -2.12 9.08 -2.81
N TYR A 510 -2.50 10.32 -2.48
CA TYR A 510 -3.90 10.75 -2.55
C TYR A 510 -4.40 10.79 -4.01
N ALA A 511 -3.63 11.34 -4.93
CA ALA A 511 -3.98 11.35 -6.35
C ALA A 511 -4.07 9.92 -6.92
N ALA A 512 -3.16 9.02 -6.53
CA ALA A 512 -3.23 7.60 -6.89
C ALA A 512 -4.46 6.90 -6.29
N ALA A 513 -4.88 7.27 -5.06
CA ALA A 513 -6.10 6.75 -4.45
C ALA A 513 -7.38 7.18 -5.20
N GLU A 514 -7.42 8.41 -5.71
CA GLU A 514 -8.51 8.89 -6.56
C GLU A 514 -8.59 8.10 -7.87
N VAL A 515 -7.46 7.89 -8.54
CA VAL A 515 -7.36 7.07 -9.76
C VAL A 515 -7.75 5.62 -9.50
N TYR A 516 -7.23 5.04 -8.40
CA TYR A 516 -7.58 3.68 -7.99
C TYR A 516 -9.08 3.52 -7.78
N THR A 517 -9.68 4.46 -7.06
CA THR A 517 -11.11 4.46 -6.76
C THR A 517 -11.95 4.56 -8.03
N GLU A 518 -11.53 5.39 -8.99
CA GLU A 518 -12.24 5.55 -10.26
C GLU A 518 -12.18 4.30 -11.15
N HIS A 519 -11.02 3.64 -11.23
CA HIS A 519 -10.80 2.57 -12.22
C HIS A 519 -10.93 1.16 -11.65
N VAL A 520 -10.60 0.95 -10.38
CA VAL A 520 -10.51 -0.40 -9.79
C VAL A 520 -11.71 -0.73 -8.93
N VAL A 521 -12.24 0.24 -8.19
CA VAL A 521 -13.36 0.04 -7.28
C VAL A 521 -14.67 -0.06 -8.05
N PRO A 522 -15.40 -1.19 -7.97
CA PRO A 522 -16.70 -1.27 -8.60
C PRO A 522 -17.63 -0.18 -8.03
N PRO A 523 -18.42 0.47 -8.89
CA PRO A 523 -19.43 1.41 -8.40
C PRO A 523 -20.49 0.65 -7.58
N ALA A 524 -20.91 1.25 -6.49
CA ALA A 524 -22.09 0.80 -5.77
C ALA A 524 -23.33 1.20 -6.60
N ALA A 525 -23.71 0.36 -7.56
CA ALA A 525 -24.82 0.63 -8.46
C ALA A 525 -25.99 -0.31 -8.14
N GLU A 526 -27.16 0.28 -7.96
CA GLU A 526 -28.41 -0.43 -7.77
C GLU A 526 -29.32 -0.20 -8.99
N ALA A 527 -30.02 -1.26 -9.45
CA ALA A 527 -30.96 -1.17 -10.56
C ALA A 527 -32.19 -0.30 -10.21
N ALA A 528 -32.53 -0.21 -8.94
CA ALA A 528 -33.59 0.65 -8.43
C ALA A 528 -33.11 1.28 -7.14
N ALA A 529 -32.72 2.54 -7.17
CA ALA A 529 -32.52 3.29 -5.95
C ALA A 529 -33.84 3.40 -5.20
N GLY A 530 -33.77 3.32 -3.86
CA GLY A 530 -34.94 3.38 -2.99
C GLY A 530 -35.86 4.57 -3.24
N THR A 531 -36.80 4.82 -2.37
CA THR A 531 -37.88 5.82 -2.49
C THR A 531 -37.45 7.30 -2.53
N GLY A 532 -36.16 7.61 -2.64
CA GLY A 532 -35.62 8.98 -2.68
C GLY A 532 -35.85 9.71 -4.01
N ALA A 533 -35.77 11.03 -4.00
CA ALA A 533 -35.79 11.86 -5.20
C ALA A 533 -34.65 11.43 -6.15
N ARG A 534 -34.94 11.33 -7.43
CA ARG A 534 -33.99 10.97 -8.51
C ARG A 534 -33.60 12.22 -9.28
N LEU A 535 -32.32 12.43 -9.47
CA LEU A 535 -31.80 13.53 -10.26
C LEU A 535 -31.51 13.09 -11.70
N ALA A 536 -31.99 13.88 -12.67
CA ALA A 536 -31.61 13.69 -14.06
C ALA A 536 -30.12 14.01 -14.25
N PRO A 537 -29.43 13.40 -15.25
CA PRO A 537 -28.01 13.64 -15.49
C PRO A 537 -27.67 15.13 -15.63
N ASP A 538 -28.47 15.89 -16.38
CA ASP A 538 -28.24 17.32 -16.64
C ASP A 538 -28.59 18.25 -15.45
N ALA A 539 -29.13 17.70 -14.36
CA ALA A 539 -29.29 18.43 -13.10
C ALA A 539 -27.95 18.57 -12.35
N LEU A 540 -26.90 17.89 -12.80
CA LEU A 540 -25.53 17.98 -12.26
C LEU A 540 -24.64 18.81 -13.18
N THR A 541 -23.68 19.54 -12.62
CA THR A 541 -22.75 20.39 -13.40
C THR A 541 -21.82 19.60 -14.31
N THR A 542 -21.68 18.32 -14.07
CA THR A 542 -20.95 17.38 -14.93
C THR A 542 -21.83 16.72 -15.98
N GLY A 543 -23.12 17.08 -16.07
CA GLY A 543 -24.04 16.56 -17.06
C GLY A 543 -23.53 16.73 -18.49
N GLY A 544 -23.73 15.73 -19.33
CA GLY A 544 -23.28 15.72 -20.72
C GLY A 544 -24.20 16.48 -21.70
N GLY A 545 -25.27 17.12 -21.19
CA GLY A 545 -26.24 17.83 -22.04
C GLY A 545 -27.04 16.90 -22.94
N THR A 546 -27.21 15.64 -22.54
CA THR A 546 -27.90 14.63 -23.37
C THR A 546 -29.42 14.75 -23.37
N GLY A 547 -29.99 15.56 -22.46
CA GLY A 547 -31.44 15.64 -22.26
C GLY A 547 -32.06 14.37 -21.70
N THR A 548 -31.29 13.44 -21.19
CA THR A 548 -31.76 12.16 -20.67
C THR A 548 -32.60 12.36 -19.41
N ALA A 549 -33.84 11.92 -19.43
CA ALA A 549 -34.72 11.99 -18.28
C ALA A 549 -34.32 10.99 -17.18
N ALA A 550 -34.64 11.29 -15.93
CA ALA A 550 -34.26 10.44 -14.79
C ALA A 550 -34.81 9.00 -14.91
N ASP A 551 -35.96 8.79 -15.49
CA ASP A 551 -36.59 7.49 -15.65
C ASP A 551 -35.89 6.60 -16.71
N ALA A 552 -35.09 7.20 -17.59
CA ALA A 552 -34.31 6.48 -18.60
C ALA A 552 -32.94 5.99 -18.02
N VAL A 553 -32.52 6.45 -16.84
CA VAL A 553 -31.28 6.01 -16.20
C VAL A 553 -31.46 4.65 -15.53
N THR A 554 -30.59 3.71 -15.86
CA THR A 554 -30.71 2.31 -15.43
C THR A 554 -29.93 1.97 -14.15
N ALA A 555 -28.86 2.71 -13.85
CA ALA A 555 -27.98 2.48 -12.71
C ALA A 555 -27.90 3.71 -11.80
N TRP A 556 -28.18 3.51 -10.53
CA TRP A 556 -28.30 4.55 -9.53
C TRP A 556 -27.36 4.30 -8.35
N THR A 557 -26.96 5.36 -7.67
CA THR A 557 -26.29 5.27 -6.38
C THR A 557 -26.86 6.34 -5.43
N THR A 558 -26.69 6.12 -4.15
CA THR A 558 -27.17 7.04 -3.11
C THR A 558 -26.12 8.11 -2.83
N ALA A 559 -26.52 9.37 -2.89
CA ALA A 559 -25.75 10.53 -2.45
C ALA A 559 -26.47 11.21 -1.27
N THR A 560 -25.73 11.90 -0.41
CA THR A 560 -26.31 12.67 0.69
C THR A 560 -26.01 14.15 0.49
N SER A 561 -27.03 14.99 0.52
CA SER A 561 -26.86 16.45 0.50
C SER A 561 -26.07 16.93 1.72
N LEU A 562 -25.00 17.67 1.49
CA LEU A 562 -24.26 18.33 2.56
C LEU A 562 -25.04 19.51 3.16
N LEU A 563 -26.04 20.02 2.42
CA LEU A 563 -26.85 21.16 2.84
C LEU A 563 -28.08 20.75 3.63
N THR A 564 -28.87 19.79 3.12
CA THR A 564 -30.13 19.36 3.75
C THR A 564 -30.00 18.11 4.59
N LYS A 565 -28.91 17.35 4.42
CA LYS A 565 -28.66 16.02 5.01
C LYS A 565 -29.64 14.94 4.51
N GLU A 566 -30.41 15.23 3.48
CA GLU A 566 -31.29 14.26 2.84
C GLU A 566 -30.54 13.39 1.83
N THR A 567 -31.03 12.18 1.65
CA THR A 567 -30.50 11.24 0.66
C THR A 567 -31.22 11.44 -0.67
N VAL A 568 -30.41 11.45 -1.74
CA VAL A 568 -30.85 11.64 -3.13
C VAL A 568 -30.25 10.54 -3.99
N ALA A 569 -31.02 10.02 -4.93
CA ALA A 569 -30.49 9.08 -5.92
C ALA A 569 -29.87 9.87 -7.09
N VAL A 570 -28.61 9.58 -7.38
CA VAL A 570 -27.86 10.15 -8.50
C VAL A 570 -27.48 9.04 -9.50
N PRO A 571 -27.36 9.35 -10.80
CA PRO A 571 -26.84 8.36 -11.76
C PRO A 571 -25.49 7.83 -11.31
N ALA A 572 -25.32 6.51 -11.31
CA ALA A 572 -24.03 5.89 -10.95
C ALA A 572 -22.89 6.32 -11.89
N ALA A 573 -23.24 6.66 -13.13
CA ALA A 573 -22.35 7.28 -14.11
C ALA A 573 -21.76 8.62 -13.67
N ALA A 574 -22.44 9.40 -12.82
CA ALA A 574 -21.92 10.66 -12.26
C ALA A 574 -20.79 10.43 -11.24
N VAL A 575 -20.80 9.27 -10.59
CA VAL A 575 -19.81 8.91 -9.57
C VAL A 575 -18.58 8.23 -10.18
N ARG A 576 -18.76 7.50 -11.29
CA ARG A 576 -17.70 6.81 -12.05
C ARG A 576 -17.79 7.21 -13.51
N THR A 577 -17.26 8.39 -13.82
CA THR A 577 -17.41 8.99 -15.14
C THR A 577 -16.51 8.39 -16.22
N LEU A 578 -15.47 7.65 -15.82
CA LEU A 578 -14.50 7.02 -16.73
C LEU A 578 -14.75 5.52 -16.92
N GLY A 579 -15.74 4.96 -16.23
CA GLY A 579 -16.10 3.54 -16.34
C GLY A 579 -17.22 3.27 -17.34
N ALA A 580 -17.50 1.97 -17.56
CA ALA A 580 -18.54 1.49 -18.50
C ALA A 580 -19.96 2.01 -18.18
N LEU A 581 -20.22 2.47 -16.96
CA LEU A 581 -21.51 3.09 -16.62
C LEU A 581 -21.77 4.42 -17.32
N ASN A 582 -20.74 5.05 -17.89
CA ASN A 582 -20.82 6.30 -18.62
C ASN A 582 -20.52 6.15 -20.14
N ASP A 583 -20.63 4.93 -20.68
CA ASP A 583 -20.44 4.67 -22.12
C ASP A 583 -21.41 5.51 -22.98
N ASP A 584 -22.62 5.77 -22.46
CA ASP A 584 -23.63 6.64 -23.09
C ASP A 584 -23.31 8.14 -22.95
N ARG A 585 -22.17 8.50 -22.29
CA ARG A 585 -21.72 9.89 -22.09
C ARG A 585 -22.76 10.79 -21.40
N LEU A 586 -23.48 10.25 -20.46
CA LEU A 586 -24.44 11.00 -19.63
C LEU A 586 -23.76 12.11 -18.84
N HIS A 587 -22.47 11.92 -18.54
CA HIS A 587 -21.64 12.88 -17.82
C HIS A 587 -20.31 13.10 -18.53
N LEU A 588 -19.73 14.25 -18.34
CA LEU A 588 -18.37 14.55 -18.81
C LEU A 588 -17.37 13.56 -18.18
N ALA A 589 -16.48 13.03 -18.97
CA ALA A 589 -15.45 12.11 -18.53
C ALA A 589 -14.37 12.87 -17.75
N THR A 590 -14.61 13.09 -16.46
CA THR A 590 -13.74 13.88 -15.58
C THR A 590 -13.69 13.33 -14.17
N GLY A 591 -12.53 13.47 -13.52
CA GLY A 591 -12.37 13.22 -12.08
C GLY A 591 -12.88 14.38 -11.20
N ALA A 592 -13.42 15.45 -11.77
CA ALA A 592 -13.91 16.60 -11.00
C ALA A 592 -14.86 16.19 -9.88
N GLY A 593 -14.60 16.70 -8.69
CA GLY A 593 -15.35 16.32 -7.49
C GLY A 593 -14.82 15.09 -6.76
N THR A 594 -13.81 14.36 -7.29
CA THR A 594 -13.08 13.38 -6.48
C THR A 594 -12.17 14.11 -5.48
N GLY A 595 -12.00 13.50 -4.32
CA GLY A 595 -11.05 13.97 -3.33
C GLY A 595 -10.59 12.82 -2.45
N ALA A 596 -9.33 12.86 -2.06
CA ALA A 596 -8.72 11.93 -1.12
C ALA A 596 -8.02 12.68 0.02
N GLY A 597 -7.93 12.03 1.18
CA GLY A 597 -7.31 12.62 2.35
C GLY A 597 -7.17 11.62 3.50
N PRO A 598 -6.61 12.05 4.64
CA PRO A 598 -6.44 11.18 5.81
C PRO A 598 -7.77 10.80 6.48
N GLY A 599 -8.84 11.55 6.18
CA GLY A 599 -10.17 11.28 6.70
C GLY A 599 -11.29 11.71 5.76
N PRO A 600 -12.55 11.33 6.05
CA PRO A 600 -13.68 11.66 5.18
C PRO A 600 -13.97 13.15 5.08
N GLN A 601 -13.58 13.94 6.09
CA GLN A 601 -13.76 15.41 6.10
C GLN A 601 -12.85 16.06 5.06
N GLU A 602 -11.60 15.66 5.03
CA GLU A 602 -10.58 16.15 4.11
C GLU A 602 -10.83 15.67 2.68
N ALA A 603 -11.24 14.42 2.52
CA ALA A 603 -11.61 13.88 1.21
C ALA A 603 -12.80 14.65 0.60
N ALA A 604 -13.86 14.89 1.39
CA ALA A 604 -15.01 15.65 0.94
C ALA A 604 -14.69 17.15 0.69
N GLY A 605 -13.82 17.76 1.53
CA GLY A 605 -13.37 19.14 1.34
C GLY A 605 -12.61 19.33 0.04
N ARG A 606 -11.65 18.46 -0.26
CA ARG A 606 -10.93 18.42 -1.55
C ARG A 606 -11.87 18.17 -2.72
N GLY A 607 -12.79 17.20 -2.57
CA GLY A 607 -13.79 16.92 -3.59
C GLY A 607 -14.68 18.14 -3.92
N LEU A 608 -15.11 18.90 -2.91
CA LEU A 608 -15.88 20.13 -3.15
C LEU A 608 -15.08 21.18 -3.92
N LEU A 609 -13.84 21.44 -3.51
CA LEU A 609 -12.99 22.40 -4.20
C LEU A 609 -12.69 21.96 -5.65
N SER A 610 -12.40 20.69 -5.87
CA SER A 610 -12.21 20.11 -7.21
C SER A 610 -13.44 20.29 -8.10
N ALA A 611 -14.64 20.05 -7.57
CA ALA A 611 -15.89 20.24 -8.31
C ALA A 611 -16.13 21.72 -8.68
N LEU A 612 -15.89 22.64 -7.75
CA LEU A 612 -16.02 24.08 -7.97
C LEU A 612 -15.02 24.62 -9.00
N ALA A 613 -13.78 24.19 -8.91
CA ALA A 613 -12.73 24.59 -9.86
C ALA A 613 -13.03 24.13 -11.29
N HIS A 614 -13.50 22.90 -11.43
CA HIS A 614 -13.88 22.38 -12.74
C HIS A 614 -15.10 23.13 -13.32
N ASP A 615 -16.14 23.40 -12.50
CA ASP A 615 -17.28 24.21 -12.91
C ASP A 615 -16.86 25.63 -13.33
N ALA A 616 -15.91 26.25 -12.59
CA ALA A 616 -15.34 27.54 -12.95
C ALA A 616 -14.57 27.49 -14.28
N LEU A 617 -13.77 26.45 -14.51
CA LEU A 617 -13.04 26.26 -15.76
C LEU A 617 -13.99 26.11 -16.95
N LEU A 618 -15.04 25.31 -16.85
CA LEU A 618 -16.06 25.16 -17.91
C LEU A 618 -16.72 26.50 -18.23
N ARG A 619 -17.04 27.31 -17.24
CA ARG A 619 -17.61 28.65 -17.42
C ARG A 619 -16.62 29.62 -18.06
N ALA A 620 -15.34 29.56 -17.67
CA ALA A 620 -14.29 30.39 -18.25
C ALA A 620 -14.06 30.07 -19.73
N VAL A 621 -13.98 28.77 -20.09
CA VAL A 621 -13.87 28.32 -21.48
C VAL A 621 -15.10 28.72 -22.29
N SER A 622 -16.30 28.67 -21.70
CA SER A 622 -17.56 29.11 -22.35
C SER A 622 -17.75 30.64 -22.38
N GLY A 623 -16.82 31.41 -21.78
CA GLY A 623 -16.89 32.88 -21.74
C GLY A 623 -18.06 33.43 -20.88
N THR A 624 -18.56 32.64 -19.93
CA THR A 624 -19.73 32.98 -19.07
C THR A 624 -19.35 33.42 -17.65
N THR A 625 -18.08 33.61 -17.38
CA THR A 625 -17.56 34.08 -16.07
C THR A 625 -16.55 35.18 -16.26
N ARG A 626 -16.32 35.95 -15.18
CA ARG A 626 -15.26 36.94 -15.12
C ARG A 626 -13.92 36.24 -14.98
N VAL A 627 -12.92 36.64 -15.75
CA VAL A 627 -11.56 36.14 -15.67
C VAL A 627 -10.60 37.30 -15.46
N THR A 628 -9.76 37.24 -14.44
CA THR A 628 -8.85 38.32 -14.05
C THR A 628 -7.44 37.75 -13.87
N SER A 629 -6.41 38.44 -14.35
CA SER A 629 -5.03 38.04 -14.05
C SER A 629 -4.74 38.19 -12.55
N VAL A 630 -4.04 37.21 -11.98
CA VAL A 630 -3.54 37.28 -10.59
C VAL A 630 -2.22 38.04 -10.59
N GLY A 631 -2.12 39.11 -9.83
CA GLY A 631 -0.93 39.94 -9.72
C GLY A 631 0.19 39.24 -8.94
N ALA A 632 1.41 39.80 -9.04
CA ALA A 632 2.52 39.31 -8.23
C ALA A 632 2.29 39.64 -6.74
N PRO A 633 2.72 38.78 -5.82
CA PRO A 633 2.60 39.02 -4.40
C PRO A 633 3.65 40.06 -3.95
N ASP A 634 3.26 40.90 -3.00
CA ASP A 634 4.21 41.84 -2.38
C ASP A 634 5.08 41.17 -1.30
N ASP A 635 4.57 40.18 -0.55
CA ASP A 635 5.23 39.56 0.61
C ASP A 635 4.93 38.04 0.83
N ASP A 636 4.59 37.27 -0.22
CA ASP A 636 4.36 35.81 -0.06
C ASP A 636 5.59 35.01 -0.43
N PRO A 637 6.27 34.33 0.52
CA PRO A 637 7.52 33.63 0.25
C PRO A 637 7.34 32.41 -0.65
N GLU A 638 6.22 31.67 -0.55
CA GLU A 638 5.99 30.47 -1.34
C GLU A 638 5.66 30.82 -2.80
N LEU A 639 4.78 31.78 -3.01
CA LEU A 639 4.45 32.24 -4.37
C LEU A 639 5.65 32.92 -5.03
N ALA A 640 6.46 33.68 -4.26
CA ALA A 640 7.71 34.26 -4.73
C ALA A 640 8.74 33.20 -5.14
N PHE A 641 8.85 32.13 -4.34
CA PHE A 641 9.70 30.98 -4.68
C PHE A 641 9.21 30.31 -5.98
N LEU A 642 7.93 30.06 -6.13
CA LEU A 642 7.36 29.47 -7.35
C LEU A 642 7.60 30.34 -8.58
N LEU A 643 7.40 31.66 -8.48
CA LEU A 643 7.69 32.59 -9.59
C LEU A 643 9.17 32.62 -9.94
N THR A 644 10.05 32.53 -8.94
CA THR A 644 11.51 32.41 -9.17
C THR A 644 11.85 31.08 -9.84
N SER A 645 11.18 30.00 -9.44
CA SER A 645 11.35 28.67 -10.02
C SER A 645 10.89 28.64 -11.48
N ALA A 646 9.84 29.39 -11.84
CA ALA A 646 9.42 29.56 -13.23
C ALA A 646 10.56 30.12 -14.10
N GLY A 647 11.27 31.13 -13.59
CA GLY A 647 12.46 31.68 -14.24
C GLY A 647 13.60 30.67 -14.39
N THR A 648 13.82 29.81 -13.38
CA THR A 648 14.82 28.75 -13.41
C THR A 648 14.49 27.65 -14.45
N LEU A 649 13.20 27.37 -14.62
CA LEU A 649 12.69 26.41 -15.59
C LEU A 649 12.49 27.02 -16.99
N GLU A 650 12.92 28.28 -17.20
CA GLU A 650 12.76 29.02 -18.45
C GLU A 650 11.29 29.05 -18.95
N THR A 651 10.33 29.05 -18.02
CA THR A 651 8.90 28.97 -18.32
C THR A 651 8.22 30.30 -17.96
N ALA A 652 7.46 30.83 -18.90
CA ALA A 652 6.58 31.96 -18.66
C ALA A 652 5.17 31.45 -18.30
N ALA A 653 4.73 31.73 -17.11
CA ALA A 653 3.42 31.30 -16.62
C ALA A 653 2.49 32.52 -16.39
N GLU A 654 1.23 32.35 -16.76
CA GLU A 654 0.14 33.28 -16.47
C GLU A 654 -0.82 32.64 -15.47
N LEU A 655 -1.24 33.40 -14.45
CA LEU A 655 -2.22 33.00 -13.45
C LEU A 655 -3.53 33.73 -13.67
N LEU A 656 -4.61 32.99 -13.82
CA LEU A 656 -5.95 33.53 -14.10
C LEU A 656 -6.92 33.10 -13.00
N ASP A 657 -7.51 34.05 -12.28
CA ASP A 657 -8.66 33.84 -11.39
C ASP A 657 -9.90 33.69 -12.25
N LEU A 658 -10.61 32.59 -12.04
CA LEU A 658 -11.80 32.20 -12.82
C LEU A 658 -13.12 32.73 -12.24
N GLY A 659 -13.07 33.65 -11.28
CA GLY A 659 -14.25 34.35 -10.72
C GLY A 659 -15.18 33.47 -9.92
N GLU A 660 -14.67 32.39 -9.29
CA GLU A 660 -15.50 31.50 -8.46
C GLU A 660 -15.86 32.11 -7.11
N ASP A 661 -15.06 33.05 -6.60
CA ASP A 661 -15.28 33.73 -5.33
C ASP A 661 -16.60 34.53 -5.27
N GLU A 662 -17.06 35.04 -6.39
CA GLU A 662 -18.34 35.74 -6.48
C GLU A 662 -19.54 34.78 -6.35
N ARG A 663 -19.36 33.50 -6.73
CA ARG A 663 -20.43 32.50 -6.77
C ARG A 663 -20.49 31.67 -5.48
N SER A 664 -19.35 31.17 -5.04
CA SER A 664 -19.27 30.24 -3.90
C SER A 664 -18.41 30.76 -2.75
N SER A 665 -17.66 31.84 -2.93
CA SER A 665 -16.62 32.32 -2.00
C SER A 665 -15.40 31.40 -1.91
N ALA A 666 -15.31 30.35 -2.73
CA ALA A 666 -14.07 29.58 -2.97
C ALA A 666 -13.32 30.21 -4.14
N TYR A 667 -12.07 29.85 -4.33
CA TYR A 667 -11.23 30.39 -5.39
C TYR A 667 -10.80 29.28 -6.33
N ALA A 668 -10.81 29.57 -7.63
CA ALA A 668 -10.30 28.71 -8.70
C ALA A 668 -9.32 29.53 -9.56
N VAL A 669 -8.09 29.03 -9.69
CA VAL A 669 -7.03 29.70 -10.45
C VAL A 669 -6.51 28.73 -11.51
N LEU A 670 -6.46 29.18 -12.75
CA LEU A 670 -5.81 28.51 -13.87
C LEU A 670 -4.40 29.05 -14.02
N ALA A 671 -3.40 28.19 -13.89
CA ALA A 671 -2.04 28.48 -14.33
C ALA A 671 -1.83 27.92 -15.73
N ARG A 672 -1.34 28.70 -16.65
CA ARG A 672 -1.02 28.26 -18.01
C ARG A 672 0.30 28.79 -18.50
N GLU A 673 0.97 28.01 -19.30
CA GLU A 673 2.20 28.38 -19.98
C GLU A 673 1.89 29.38 -21.11
N THR A 674 2.64 30.49 -21.15
CA THR A 674 2.56 31.46 -22.23
C THR A 674 3.66 31.21 -23.24
N GLY A 675 3.39 30.42 -24.24
CA GLY A 675 4.38 29.85 -25.13
C GLY A 675 4.66 28.36 -24.80
N GLY A 676 5.57 27.73 -25.47
CA GLY A 676 5.89 26.32 -25.21
C GLY A 676 4.80 25.33 -25.63
N ASP A 677 4.65 24.23 -24.87
CA ASP A 677 3.75 23.12 -25.20
C ASP A 677 2.30 23.35 -24.76
N GLY A 678 1.99 24.53 -24.22
CA GLY A 678 0.64 24.89 -23.77
C GLY A 678 0.16 24.14 -22.54
N ARG A 679 1.08 23.77 -21.64
CA ARG A 679 0.76 23.11 -20.37
C ARG A 679 -0.06 24.03 -19.47
N TRP A 680 -0.87 23.42 -18.66
CA TRP A 680 -1.72 24.13 -17.72
C TRP A 680 -2.03 23.30 -16.48
N ALA A 681 -2.41 23.96 -15.40
CA ALA A 681 -2.87 23.35 -14.19
C ALA A 681 -3.98 24.19 -13.54
N LEU A 682 -4.85 23.52 -12.81
CA LEU A 682 -5.98 24.14 -12.13
C LEU A 682 -5.78 23.98 -10.63
N GLY A 683 -5.77 25.09 -9.90
CA GLY A 683 -5.72 25.11 -8.44
C GLY A 683 -7.03 25.58 -7.84
N ALA A 684 -7.37 25.04 -6.67
CA ALA A 684 -8.58 25.36 -5.94
C ALA A 684 -8.27 25.57 -4.46
N GLY A 685 -8.88 26.59 -3.85
CA GLY A 685 -8.59 26.90 -2.46
C GLY A 685 -9.65 27.71 -1.77
N LEU A 686 -9.50 27.82 -0.46
CA LEU A 686 -10.31 28.72 0.37
C LEU A 686 -9.76 30.16 0.38
N SER A 687 -8.57 30.37 -0.17
CA SER A 687 -8.01 31.68 -0.48
C SER A 687 -7.49 31.72 -1.92
N ARG A 688 -7.43 32.91 -2.51
CA ARG A 688 -6.85 33.08 -3.86
C ARG A 688 -5.38 32.74 -3.89
N ARG A 689 -4.68 33.03 -2.81
CA ARG A 689 -3.28 32.68 -2.63
C ARG A 689 -3.08 31.17 -2.73
N ASP A 690 -3.85 30.36 -1.98
CA ASP A 690 -3.69 28.90 -1.96
C ASP A 690 -4.01 28.29 -3.32
N ALA A 691 -5.07 28.78 -3.97
CA ALA A 691 -5.42 28.34 -5.33
C ALA A 691 -4.33 28.68 -6.36
N ALA A 692 -3.71 29.88 -6.24
CA ALA A 692 -2.62 30.30 -7.12
C ALA A 692 -1.33 29.49 -6.88
N CYS A 693 -0.96 29.23 -5.62
CA CYS A 693 0.19 28.38 -5.28
C CYS A 693 -0.02 26.95 -5.78
N GLU A 694 -1.22 26.39 -5.62
CA GLU A 694 -1.52 25.04 -6.11
C GLU A 694 -1.41 24.96 -7.63
N ALA A 695 -2.05 25.88 -8.36
CA ALA A 695 -2.01 25.92 -9.81
C ALA A 695 -0.58 26.08 -10.36
N LEU A 696 0.18 27.03 -9.80
CA LEU A 696 1.53 27.32 -10.27
C LEU A 696 2.52 26.20 -9.93
N ARG A 697 2.42 25.63 -8.73
CA ARG A 697 3.21 24.42 -8.32
C ARG A 697 3.00 23.28 -9.30
N ASP A 698 1.75 22.97 -9.63
CA ASP A 698 1.44 21.81 -10.48
C ASP A 698 1.80 22.08 -11.94
N LEU A 699 1.70 23.32 -12.43
CA LEU A 699 2.21 23.69 -13.76
C LEU A 699 3.75 23.54 -13.84
N LEU A 700 4.47 24.13 -12.89
CA LEU A 700 5.93 24.08 -12.88
C LEU A 700 6.47 22.66 -12.68
N GLY A 701 5.77 21.86 -11.87
CA GLY A 701 6.08 20.44 -11.70
C GLY A 701 5.94 19.65 -13.01
N GLN A 702 4.90 19.93 -13.81
CA GLN A 702 4.75 19.35 -15.15
C GLN A 702 5.91 19.74 -16.07
N VAL A 703 6.32 21.01 -16.06
CA VAL A 703 7.44 21.50 -16.87
C VAL A 703 8.74 20.82 -16.46
N GLN A 704 9.04 20.78 -15.15
CA GLN A 704 10.22 20.10 -14.62
C GLN A 704 10.24 18.63 -15.01
N LEU A 705 9.14 17.92 -14.81
CA LEU A 705 9.03 16.49 -15.09
C LEU A 705 9.20 16.19 -16.59
N ALA A 706 8.62 17.01 -17.46
CA ALA A 706 8.76 16.85 -18.91
C ALA A 706 10.19 17.13 -19.42
N ALA A 707 10.93 17.98 -18.73
CA ALA A 707 12.34 18.24 -19.05
C ALA A 707 13.24 17.06 -18.63
N GLU A 708 12.92 16.36 -17.55
CA GLU A 708 13.71 15.25 -17.02
C GLU A 708 13.31 13.89 -17.65
N ASP A 709 12.04 13.70 -17.96
CA ASP A 709 11.50 12.47 -18.56
C ASP A 709 10.56 12.84 -19.71
N PRO A 710 11.13 13.17 -20.91
CA PRO A 710 10.33 13.59 -22.06
C PRO A 710 9.38 12.52 -22.62
N GLU A 711 9.62 11.24 -22.30
CA GLU A 711 8.76 10.13 -22.72
C GLU A 711 7.54 9.96 -21.79
N TYR A 712 7.56 10.57 -20.60
CA TYR A 712 6.50 10.48 -19.63
C TYR A 712 5.35 11.44 -19.95
N ALA A 713 4.18 10.90 -20.25
CA ALA A 713 2.96 11.71 -20.33
C ALA A 713 2.47 12.01 -18.90
N TYR A 714 2.48 13.28 -18.53
CA TYR A 714 2.01 13.71 -17.21
C TYR A 714 0.60 13.22 -16.91
N ASP A 715 0.45 12.56 -15.79
CA ASP A 715 -0.82 12.10 -15.25
C ASP A 715 -1.10 12.82 -13.91
N PRO A 716 -2.02 13.78 -13.88
CA PRO A 716 -2.38 14.50 -12.66
C PRO A 716 -3.27 13.67 -11.72
N GLY A 717 -3.65 12.45 -12.11
CA GLY A 717 -4.64 11.65 -11.39
C GLY A 717 -6.08 12.05 -11.66
N LEU A 718 -6.32 13.29 -12.03
CA LEU A 718 -7.63 13.82 -12.39
C LEU A 718 -7.74 13.88 -13.92
N PRO A 719 -8.42 12.94 -14.57
CA PRO A 719 -8.65 13.06 -16.01
C PRO A 719 -9.53 14.28 -16.26
N LEU A 720 -8.92 15.30 -16.78
CA LEU A 720 -9.61 16.45 -17.30
C LEU A 720 -10.10 16.12 -18.70
N VAL A 721 -11.20 16.73 -19.09
CA VAL A 721 -11.70 16.56 -20.46
C VAL A 721 -10.61 17.02 -21.43
N GLY A 722 -10.02 16.08 -22.17
CA GLY A 722 -8.89 16.35 -23.05
C GLY A 722 -9.19 17.38 -24.16
N ASP A 723 -10.49 17.61 -24.43
CA ASP A 723 -10.95 18.55 -25.44
C ASP A 723 -11.06 20.01 -24.93
N LEU A 724 -10.87 20.24 -23.61
CA LEU A 724 -10.83 21.61 -23.10
C LEU A 724 -9.54 22.30 -23.57
N ALA A 725 -9.69 23.51 -24.07
CA ALA A 725 -8.59 24.35 -24.53
C ALA A 725 -8.42 25.55 -23.57
N PRO A 726 -7.79 25.39 -22.40
CA PRO A 726 -7.64 26.48 -21.43
C PRO A 726 -6.83 27.66 -21.95
N GLY A 727 -6.03 27.44 -22.98
CA GLY A 727 -5.31 28.50 -23.71
C GLY A 727 -6.26 29.53 -24.36
N THR A 728 -7.53 29.18 -24.61
CA THR A 728 -8.55 30.08 -25.20
C THR A 728 -9.22 30.97 -24.18
N VAL A 729 -9.05 30.71 -22.87
CA VAL A 729 -9.62 31.54 -21.81
C VAL A 729 -9.05 32.95 -21.92
N ALA A 730 -9.94 33.93 -22.11
CA ALA A 730 -9.56 35.33 -22.25
C ALA A 730 -9.76 36.10 -20.96
N VAL A 731 -8.82 36.98 -20.65
CA VAL A 731 -8.95 37.94 -19.55
C VAL A 731 -10.08 38.92 -19.91
N THR A 732 -11.07 39.03 -19.04
CA THR A 732 -12.24 39.93 -19.23
C THR A 732 -12.07 41.26 -18.53
N GLU A 733 -11.25 41.33 -17.48
CA GLU A 733 -10.94 42.57 -16.76
C GLU A 733 -9.45 42.88 -16.79
N PRO A 734 -9.05 44.08 -17.20
CA PRO A 734 -7.64 44.40 -17.42
C PRO A 734 -6.86 44.66 -16.11
N ALA A 735 -7.55 44.92 -14.99
CA ALA A 735 -6.88 45.19 -13.72
C ALA A 735 -6.55 43.87 -13.00
N PRO A 736 -5.26 43.58 -12.70
CA PRO A 736 -4.91 42.40 -11.96
C PRO A 736 -5.54 42.39 -10.55
N CYS A 737 -5.94 41.18 -10.09
CA CYS A 737 -6.37 41.01 -8.71
C CYS A 737 -5.20 40.57 -7.82
N PRO A 738 -5.13 40.97 -6.53
CA PRO A 738 -4.07 40.54 -5.64
C PRO A 738 -4.25 39.09 -5.18
N PRO A 739 -3.18 38.32 -4.96
CA PRO A 739 -3.22 37.01 -4.37
C PRO A 739 -3.42 37.12 -2.84
N THR A 740 -4.65 37.36 -2.42
CA THR A 740 -4.94 37.52 -0.99
C THR A 740 -4.91 36.20 -0.24
N ALA A 741 -4.24 36.21 0.93
CA ALA A 741 -4.19 35.05 1.83
C ALA A 741 -5.41 34.95 2.74
N ARG A 742 -6.38 35.86 2.63
CA ARG A 742 -7.60 35.80 3.44
C ARG A 742 -8.44 34.62 3.03
N ALA A 743 -8.41 33.57 3.86
CA ALA A 743 -9.20 32.37 3.64
C ALA A 743 -10.67 32.59 4.00
N THR A 744 -11.56 32.01 3.23
CA THR A 744 -12.96 31.75 3.58
C THR A 744 -13.08 30.44 4.36
N ALA A 745 -14.28 30.10 4.84
CA ALA A 745 -14.56 28.84 5.50
C ALA A 745 -15.50 27.99 4.64
N PHE A 746 -15.44 26.67 4.77
CA PHE A 746 -16.36 25.78 4.08
C PHE A 746 -17.83 26.08 4.39
N ASP A 747 -18.18 26.45 5.61
CA ASP A 747 -19.54 26.83 5.96
C ASP A 747 -20.02 28.02 5.13
N THR A 748 -19.14 29.02 4.90
CA THR A 748 -19.47 30.17 4.02
C THR A 748 -19.69 29.72 2.59
N VAL A 749 -18.87 28.78 2.08
CA VAL A 749 -19.02 28.21 0.74
C VAL A 749 -20.36 27.47 0.61
N LEU A 750 -20.70 26.63 1.57
CA LEU A 750 -21.96 25.88 1.59
C LEU A 750 -23.19 26.84 1.69
N ASP A 751 -23.11 27.89 2.51
CA ASP A 751 -24.16 28.87 2.63
C ASP A 751 -24.38 29.68 1.33
N ARG A 752 -23.29 30.02 0.64
CA ARG A 752 -23.37 30.68 -0.67
C ARG A 752 -24.02 29.80 -1.71
N LEU A 753 -23.63 28.53 -1.80
CA LEU A 753 -24.22 27.56 -2.73
C LEU A 753 -25.71 27.36 -2.42
N ARG A 754 -26.07 27.24 -1.15
CA ARG A 754 -27.48 27.18 -0.71
C ARG A 754 -28.26 28.40 -1.15
N ALA A 755 -27.71 29.60 -0.94
CA ALA A 755 -28.35 30.86 -1.35
C ALA A 755 -28.53 30.97 -2.87
N ALA A 756 -27.62 30.36 -3.64
CA ALA A 756 -27.72 30.25 -5.10
C ALA A 756 -28.67 29.13 -5.58
N GLY A 757 -29.32 28.39 -4.66
CA GLY A 757 -30.22 27.28 -4.98
C GLY A 757 -29.47 26.06 -5.55
N ARG A 758 -28.17 25.94 -5.27
CA ARG A 758 -27.34 24.81 -5.68
C ARG A 758 -27.15 23.86 -4.51
N ASP A 759 -27.24 22.57 -4.75
CA ASP A 759 -26.96 21.55 -3.74
C ASP A 759 -25.59 20.94 -3.94
N VAL A 760 -25.03 20.41 -2.84
CA VAL A 760 -23.75 19.74 -2.77
C VAL A 760 -23.98 18.31 -2.30
N LEU A 761 -23.76 17.35 -3.19
CA LEU A 761 -24.09 15.95 -2.95
C LEU A 761 -22.81 15.17 -2.71
N HIS A 762 -22.74 14.51 -1.58
CA HIS A 762 -21.61 13.68 -1.16
C HIS A 762 -21.89 12.20 -1.38
N VAL A 763 -20.95 11.51 -1.99
CA VAL A 763 -20.90 10.04 -2.11
C VAL A 763 -19.62 9.55 -1.48
N ALA A 764 -19.72 8.70 -0.45
CA ALA A 764 -18.56 8.03 0.12
C ALA A 764 -18.07 6.96 -0.87
N THR A 765 -16.80 7.01 -1.25
CA THR A 765 -16.22 6.11 -2.26
C THR A 765 -15.04 5.30 -1.74
N THR A 766 -14.73 5.40 -0.45
CA THR A 766 -13.58 4.75 0.19
C THR A 766 -13.71 3.23 0.15
N PRO A 767 -12.84 2.51 -0.55
CA PRO A 767 -12.80 1.05 -0.45
C PRO A 767 -12.10 0.59 0.83
N ALA A 768 -12.34 -0.66 1.20
CA ALA A 768 -11.86 -1.26 2.43
C ALA A 768 -10.34 -1.28 2.60
N ASP A 769 -9.62 -1.48 1.51
CA ASP A 769 -8.16 -1.50 1.48
C ASP A 769 -7.55 -0.11 1.75
N LEU A 770 -8.07 0.94 1.13
CA LEU A 770 -7.64 2.31 1.41
C LEU A 770 -7.99 2.72 2.85
N ALA A 771 -9.21 2.38 3.31
CA ALA A 771 -9.66 2.65 4.68
C ALA A 771 -8.75 1.99 5.72
N ALA A 772 -8.36 0.72 5.50
CA ALA A 772 -7.44 0.00 6.38
C ALA A 772 -6.05 0.64 6.49
N CYS A 773 -5.67 1.43 5.48
CA CYS A 773 -4.39 2.13 5.43
C CYS A 773 -4.47 3.61 5.81
N GLY A 774 -5.66 4.09 6.21
CA GLY A 774 -5.87 5.46 6.66
C GLY A 774 -6.03 6.48 5.54
N ILE A 775 -6.48 6.05 4.35
CA ILE A 775 -6.87 6.96 3.26
C ILE A 775 -8.38 6.85 3.04
N SER A 776 -9.03 8.01 3.02
CA SER A 776 -10.44 8.16 2.66
C SER A 776 -10.58 8.79 1.28
N THR A 777 -11.61 8.39 0.54
CA THR A 777 -11.97 8.98 -0.75
C THR A 777 -13.45 9.36 -0.78
N ALA A 778 -13.78 10.42 -1.52
CA ALA A 778 -15.15 10.87 -1.69
C ALA A 778 -15.38 11.37 -3.13
N ARG A 779 -16.63 11.36 -3.56
CA ARG A 779 -17.08 12.07 -4.75
C ARG A 779 -18.09 13.15 -4.34
N VAL A 780 -17.83 14.38 -4.70
CA VAL A 780 -18.75 15.50 -4.48
C VAL A 780 -19.31 15.96 -5.82
N LEU A 781 -20.64 16.01 -5.91
CA LEU A 781 -21.36 16.43 -7.10
C LEU A 781 -22.09 17.75 -6.81
N LEU A 782 -22.06 18.67 -7.76
CA LEU A 782 -22.76 19.94 -7.66
C LEU A 782 -24.00 19.92 -8.56
N THR A 783 -25.14 20.38 -8.04
CA THR A 783 -26.31 20.59 -8.87
C THR A 783 -26.22 21.89 -9.67
N THR A 784 -26.88 21.92 -10.82
CA THR A 784 -27.14 23.15 -11.57
C THR A 784 -28.21 23.95 -10.79
N GLY A 785 -28.03 25.25 -10.61
CA GLY A 785 -29.02 26.09 -9.87
C GLY A 785 -30.35 26.22 -10.65
N PRO A 786 -31.44 26.71 -10.00
CA PRO A 786 -32.69 27.00 -10.67
C PRO A 786 -32.47 28.10 -11.72
N GLY A 787 -32.47 27.76 -12.98
CA GLY A 787 -32.22 28.68 -14.11
C GLY A 787 -31.30 28.19 -15.21
N THR A 788 -30.62 27.06 -14.98
CA THR A 788 -29.79 26.37 -15.99
C THR A 788 -30.47 25.13 -16.57
N ALA A 789 -31.77 24.96 -16.40
CA ALA A 789 -32.53 24.09 -17.27
C ALA A 789 -32.31 24.59 -18.69
N ALA A 790 -31.65 23.78 -19.53
CA ALA A 790 -31.46 24.08 -20.96
C ALA A 790 -32.74 24.69 -21.51
N MET A 791 -32.64 25.86 -22.13
CA MET A 791 -33.70 26.28 -23.01
C MET A 791 -33.99 25.13 -23.96
N PRO A 792 -35.24 24.69 -24.07
CA PRO A 792 -35.60 23.73 -25.06
C PRO A 792 -35.13 24.30 -26.41
N PRO A 793 -34.61 23.50 -27.33
CA PRO A 793 -34.26 23.95 -28.66
C PRO A 793 -35.49 24.66 -29.21
N SER A 794 -35.34 25.90 -29.61
CA SER A 794 -36.39 26.64 -30.28
C SER A 794 -36.87 25.81 -31.48
N ASP A 795 -38.11 25.40 -31.42
CA ASP A 795 -38.77 24.67 -32.50
C ASP A 795 -38.79 25.61 -33.71
N PRO A 796 -38.21 25.26 -34.89
CA PRO A 796 -38.21 26.10 -36.07
C PRO A 796 -39.56 26.17 -36.73
N SER A 797 -40.65 25.73 -36.11
CA SER A 797 -42.00 25.64 -36.67
C SER A 797 -43.09 26.40 -35.90
N ASP A 798 -42.79 27.57 -35.33
CA ASP A 798 -43.90 28.45 -34.89
C ASP A 798 -44.04 29.66 -35.81
N PRO A 799 -45.06 29.68 -36.73
CA PRO A 799 -45.36 30.80 -37.56
C PRO A 799 -46.48 31.60 -36.91
N SER A 800 -46.23 32.44 -35.96
CA SER A 800 -47.17 33.44 -35.45
C SER A 800 -46.47 34.71 -35.08
N ASP A 801 -46.26 35.55 -36.06
CA ASP A 801 -46.17 36.99 -35.88
C ASP A 801 -47.25 37.66 -36.72
N PRO A 802 -48.32 38.25 -36.13
CA PRO A 802 -49.25 39.06 -36.80
C PRO A 802 -49.06 40.51 -36.45
N SER A 803 -48.38 41.27 -37.29
CA SER A 803 -48.72 42.70 -37.48
C SER A 803 -47.76 43.36 -38.46
N ASP A 804 -48.19 43.53 -39.67
CA ASP A 804 -48.19 44.87 -40.32
C ASP A 804 -49.13 44.90 -41.58
N PRO A 805 -50.05 45.82 -41.67
CA PRO A 805 -50.83 46.04 -42.89
C PRO A 805 -50.41 47.34 -43.58
N SER A 806 -50.07 47.25 -44.87
CA SER A 806 -50.27 48.24 -45.91
C SER A 806 -49.49 47.92 -47.17
N ASP A 807 -50.16 47.37 -48.10
CA ASP A 807 -50.82 47.70 -49.35
C ASP A 807 -50.01 48.37 -50.42
N PRO A 808 -50.46 48.39 -51.72
CA PRO A 808 -50.28 47.35 -52.72
C PRO A 808 -49.63 47.92 -54.01
N SER A 809 -49.21 47.08 -54.91
CA SER A 809 -49.45 47.26 -56.39
C SER A 809 -48.67 46.25 -57.23
N ASP A 810 -49.41 45.51 -57.90
CA ASP A 810 -49.38 44.70 -59.11
C ASP A 810 -48.66 45.36 -60.33
N PRO A 811 -48.55 44.68 -61.49
CA PRO A 811 -48.08 43.36 -61.85
C PRO A 811 -47.08 43.34 -63.00
N SER A 812 -46.87 42.12 -63.47
CA SER A 812 -46.50 41.74 -64.81
C SER A 812 -45.07 41.39 -65.17
N ASP A 813 -45.00 40.27 -65.60
CA ASP A 813 -44.61 39.63 -66.90
C ASP A 813 -43.24 38.95 -67.03
N LEU A 814 -43.39 37.74 -67.29
CA LEU A 814 -42.96 36.88 -68.44
C LEU A 814 -41.51 36.30 -68.43
N THR A 815 -41.65 34.98 -68.48
CA THR A 815 -40.92 34.04 -69.34
C THR A 815 -39.49 33.74 -69.24
N GLY A 816 -39.29 32.48 -69.10
CA GLY A 816 -38.40 31.79 -70.02
C GLY A 816 -37.46 30.70 -69.46
N ALA A 817 -37.93 29.50 -69.61
CA ALA A 817 -37.26 28.32 -70.17
C ALA A 817 -36.08 27.69 -69.39
N ALA A 818 -36.24 26.58 -68.82
CA ALA A 818 -36.01 25.20 -69.42
C ALA A 818 -34.64 24.60 -69.08
N GLY A 819 -34.72 23.41 -68.62
CA GLY A 819 -33.74 22.29 -68.78
C GLY A 819 -33.42 21.56 -67.52
N ALA A 820 -34.14 20.58 -67.09
CA ALA A 820 -34.03 19.13 -67.30
C ALA A 820 -32.75 18.57 -66.63
N GLY A 821 -32.81 17.67 -65.72
CA GLY A 821 -33.41 16.40 -65.56
C GLY A 821 -32.89 15.76 -64.34
N ALA A 822 -33.74 15.18 -63.59
CA ALA A 822 -34.00 13.79 -63.35
C ALA A 822 -32.93 13.07 -62.53
N ALA A 823 -33.18 12.32 -61.54
CA ALA A 823 -34.29 11.75 -60.81
C ALA A 823 -33.68 10.86 -59.70
N ALA A 824 -34.34 10.80 -58.58
CA ALA A 824 -34.18 9.76 -57.54
C ALA A 824 -34.60 8.38 -58.06
N PRO A 825 -34.57 7.27 -57.35
CA PRO A 825 -34.97 7.10 -55.96
C PRO A 825 -34.20 6.01 -55.12
N VAL A 826 -34.50 6.02 -53.83
CA VAL A 826 -34.33 4.96 -52.83
C VAL A 826 -35.24 3.75 -53.22
N PRO A 827 -34.87 2.47 -52.82
CA PRO A 827 -35.60 1.90 -51.69
C PRO A 827 -34.79 0.97 -50.72
N SER A 828 -35.22 1.07 -49.52
CA SER A 828 -35.45 0.14 -48.38
C SER A 828 -35.40 -1.38 -48.59
N GLY A 829 -35.00 -2.07 -47.50
CA GLY A 829 -35.31 -3.46 -47.18
C GLY A 829 -34.03 -4.32 -46.99
N GLY A 830 -33.71 -4.94 -45.96
CA GLY A 830 -34.47 -5.70 -45.01
C GLY A 830 -33.82 -7.07 -44.85
N ALA A 831 -33.49 -7.47 -43.65
CA ALA A 831 -33.52 -8.82 -43.11
C ALA A 831 -32.43 -9.87 -43.45
N ASP A 832 -31.81 -10.31 -42.36
CA ASP A 832 -31.58 -11.69 -41.88
C ASP A 832 -30.51 -12.63 -42.47
N ALA A 833 -29.85 -13.22 -41.49
CA ALA A 833 -29.48 -14.62 -41.31
C ALA A 833 -28.09 -15.11 -41.78
N ALA A 834 -27.31 -15.37 -40.77
CA ALA A 834 -26.74 -16.68 -40.37
C ALA A 834 -25.83 -17.48 -41.34
N VAL A 835 -24.86 -18.06 -40.66
CA VAL A 835 -24.19 -19.36 -40.90
C VAL A 835 -22.84 -19.39 -41.61
N SER A 836 -21.84 -19.76 -40.82
CA SER A 836 -20.61 -20.52 -41.16
C SER A 836 -20.94 -21.78 -42.02
N PRO A 837 -19.99 -22.58 -42.48
CA PRO A 837 -18.53 -22.66 -42.37
C PRO A 837 -17.77 -23.19 -43.63
N ALA A 838 -16.46 -23.32 -43.41
CA ALA A 838 -15.62 -24.42 -43.88
C ALA A 838 -14.95 -24.42 -45.26
N THR A 839 -13.72 -24.79 -45.15
CA THR A 839 -12.86 -25.75 -45.90
C THR A 839 -11.98 -25.20 -47.00
N ALA A 840 -10.69 -25.33 -46.72
CA ALA A 840 -9.72 -26.37 -47.11
C ALA A 840 -8.99 -26.18 -48.45
N ALA A 841 -7.71 -26.49 -48.35
CA ALA A 841 -6.77 -27.04 -49.33
C ALA A 841 -6.08 -26.00 -50.24
N THR A 842 -4.78 -26.05 -50.48
CA THR A 842 -3.84 -27.11 -50.73
C THR A 842 -2.42 -26.57 -50.84
N ALA A 843 -1.46 -27.36 -50.42
CA ALA A 843 -0.04 -27.21 -50.70
C ALA A 843 0.28 -27.57 -52.17
N PRO A 844 1.47 -27.39 -52.73
CA PRO A 844 2.63 -28.24 -52.51
C PRO A 844 3.99 -27.44 -52.61
N GLY A 845 5.12 -27.92 -52.19
CA GLY A 845 5.87 -29.08 -52.42
C GLY A 845 7.36 -28.75 -52.37
N GLY A 846 8.19 -29.65 -51.86
CA GLY A 846 9.45 -30.12 -52.30
C GLY A 846 10.66 -29.43 -51.62
N ALA A 847 11.69 -29.98 -51.10
CA ALA A 847 12.30 -31.33 -51.18
C ALA A 847 13.39 -31.41 -50.10
N ASN A 848 13.55 -32.58 -49.54
CA ASN A 848 14.74 -33.04 -48.82
C ASN A 848 15.82 -33.40 -49.83
N PRO A 849 17.14 -33.67 -49.52
CA PRO A 849 17.46 -34.85 -48.73
C PRO A 849 18.76 -34.83 -47.88
N ALA A 850 18.78 -35.71 -46.91
CA ALA A 850 19.76 -36.77 -46.57
C ALA A 850 21.15 -36.41 -45.99
N GLY A 851 21.48 -37.17 -44.94
CA GLY A 851 22.82 -37.49 -44.56
C GLY A 851 23.05 -37.93 -43.12
N ALA A 852 22.67 -39.13 -42.73
CA ALA A 852 23.35 -39.87 -41.65
C ALA A 852 24.56 -40.62 -42.20
N PRO A 853 25.53 -41.14 -41.45
CA PRO A 853 25.38 -42.29 -40.57
C PRO A 853 26.26 -42.30 -39.29
N ALA A 854 25.86 -42.90 -38.19
CA ALA A 854 26.18 -44.26 -37.70
C ALA A 854 27.57 -44.48 -37.06
N GLY A 855 27.56 -45.09 -35.93
CA GLY A 855 28.62 -45.96 -35.39
C GLY A 855 28.79 -45.78 -33.89
N SER A 856 28.17 -46.64 -33.06
CA SER A 856 28.64 -47.87 -32.41
C SER A 856 29.67 -47.58 -31.31
N GLY A 857 29.57 -48.02 -30.05
CA GLY A 857 29.29 -49.24 -29.51
C GLY A 857 29.97 -49.35 -28.13
N GLY A 858 29.43 -50.22 -27.28
CA GLY A 858 30.15 -51.04 -26.28
C GLY A 858 29.95 -50.52 -24.85
N GLU A 859 29.03 -51.14 -24.06
CA GLU A 859 29.33 -52.28 -23.12
C GLU A 859 30.42 -51.97 -22.08
N ALA A 860 30.33 -52.22 -20.83
CA ALA A 860 29.59 -53.11 -19.97
C ALA A 860 30.00 -52.87 -18.52
N ALA A 861 29.05 -53.23 -17.64
CA ALA A 861 29.20 -54.01 -16.43
C ALA A 861 29.85 -53.47 -15.15
N ALA A 862 29.03 -53.46 -14.16
CA ALA A 862 28.98 -54.33 -12.98
C ALA A 862 29.71 -53.87 -11.70
N ALA A 863 28.93 -53.77 -10.72
CA ALA A 863 28.85 -54.56 -9.48
C ALA A 863 29.46 -53.96 -8.19
N SER A 864 28.56 -53.96 -7.23
CA SER A 864 28.67 -54.40 -5.83
C SER A 864 29.55 -53.58 -4.85
N GLY A 865 28.97 -53.18 -3.76
CA GLY A 865 29.09 -53.89 -2.52
C GLY A 865 29.13 -52.96 -1.33
N ALA A 866 28.09 -52.93 -0.57
CA ALA A 866 27.97 -53.22 0.87
C ALA A 866 28.84 -52.50 1.91
N THR A 867 28.10 -52.11 2.90
CA THR A 867 28.20 -52.27 4.39
C THR A 867 28.64 -51.07 5.21
N ALA A 868 27.64 -50.65 5.96
CA ALA A 868 27.52 -50.39 7.40
C ALA A 868 28.77 -49.99 8.20
N ALA A 869 28.61 -48.94 9.02
CA ALA A 869 28.69 -49.03 10.48
C ALA A 869 28.58 -47.68 11.17
N THR A 870 27.68 -47.60 12.11
CA THR A 870 27.56 -46.93 13.38
C THR A 870 28.83 -46.34 13.99
N ALA A 871 28.74 -45.11 14.59
CA ALA A 871 28.86 -44.83 16.01
C ALA A 871 29.21 -43.39 16.32
N SER A 872 28.37 -42.78 17.13
CA SER A 872 28.53 -41.97 18.35
C SER A 872 29.86 -41.28 18.62
N GLY A 873 29.72 -39.99 19.07
CA GLY A 873 30.67 -39.39 19.99
C GLY A 873 30.98 -37.93 19.76
N ALA A 874 30.36 -37.02 20.52
CA ALA A 874 30.98 -35.75 20.89
C ALA A 874 32.04 -35.99 21.99
N PRO A 875 32.93 -35.09 22.41
CA PRO A 875 32.83 -33.63 22.41
C PRO A 875 34.16 -32.84 22.22
N ALA A 876 34.02 -31.52 22.21
CA ALA A 876 34.89 -30.46 22.74
C ALA A 876 36.19 -30.05 22.03
N GLY A 877 36.25 -28.74 21.73
CA GLY A 877 37.40 -27.94 22.12
C GLY A 877 38.36 -27.44 21.05
N ALA A 878 38.53 -26.10 21.07
CA ALA A 878 39.73 -25.38 20.69
C ALA A 878 39.79 -24.68 19.32
N THR A 879 39.68 -23.35 19.39
CA THR A 879 40.38 -22.38 18.53
C THR A 879 41.87 -22.62 18.47
N PRO A 880 42.60 -22.33 17.34
CA PRO A 880 43.23 -21.03 17.28
C PRO A 880 43.55 -20.45 15.89
N ALA A 881 43.67 -19.11 15.90
CA ALA A 881 44.68 -18.23 15.25
C ALA A 881 44.86 -18.19 13.71
N HIS A 882 44.81 -16.96 13.23
CA HIS A 882 45.42 -16.40 12.02
C HIS A 882 46.83 -16.83 11.71
N PRO A 883 47.31 -16.80 10.42
CA PRO A 883 48.21 -15.72 10.05
C PRO A 883 48.04 -15.14 8.60
N ALA A 884 48.26 -13.84 8.53
CA ALA A 884 49.11 -12.99 7.65
C ALA A 884 49.28 -13.32 6.15
N ALA A 885 49.16 -12.28 5.38
CA ALA A 885 49.52 -12.08 3.97
C ALA A 885 51.00 -12.29 3.65
N PRO A 886 51.33 -12.42 2.36
CA PRO A 886 52.38 -11.52 1.83
C PRO A 886 52.08 -10.88 0.46
N THR A 887 52.78 -9.79 0.33
CA THR A 887 53.00 -8.79 -0.69
C THR A 887 53.60 -9.23 -2.02
N ALA A 888 53.26 -8.42 -3.08
CA ALA A 888 54.12 -7.88 -4.17
C ALA A 888 54.52 -8.82 -5.36
N THR A 889 54.44 -8.43 -6.59
CA THR A 889 55.11 -7.41 -7.38
C THR A 889 54.69 -7.53 -8.84
N SER A 890 54.34 -6.40 -9.48
CA SER A 890 54.98 -5.82 -10.68
C SER A 890 54.96 -6.52 -12.05
N SER A 891 54.36 -5.96 -13.07
CA SER A 891 54.98 -5.22 -14.14
C SER A 891 54.25 -5.30 -15.48
N ALA A 892 54.11 -4.12 -16.05
CA ALA A 892 54.29 -3.71 -17.47
C ALA A 892 53.16 -3.87 -18.49
N THR A 893 52.71 -2.71 -18.88
CA THR A 893 52.16 -2.20 -20.15
C THR A 893 53.15 -2.45 -21.34
N PRO A 894 52.83 -2.23 -22.66
CA PRO A 894 51.75 -1.40 -23.26
C PRO A 894 51.21 -1.92 -24.62
N GLY A 895 50.26 -1.15 -25.23
CA GLY A 895 50.13 -1.08 -26.69
C GLY A 895 48.71 -0.96 -27.21
N SER A 896 48.30 0.23 -27.44
CA SER A 896 47.77 0.93 -28.62
C SER A 896 47.00 0.15 -29.68
N GLY A 897 45.89 0.77 -30.11
CA GLY A 897 45.36 0.60 -31.47
C GLY A 897 43.88 0.85 -31.58
N ASP A 898 43.55 2.06 -31.97
CA ASP A 898 42.50 2.61 -32.81
C ASP A 898 41.56 1.60 -33.52
N ASP A 899 40.30 1.85 -33.59
CA ASP A 899 39.60 2.43 -34.73
C ASP A 899 38.09 1.93 -34.81
N GLU A 900 37.26 2.91 -34.92
CA GLU A 900 36.10 3.15 -35.79
C GLU A 900 34.96 2.12 -35.94
N ARG A 901 33.77 2.72 -35.66
CA ARG A 901 32.52 2.67 -36.43
C ARG A 901 31.69 1.38 -36.50
N ARG A 902 30.59 1.35 -35.93
CA ARG A 902 29.22 1.69 -36.45
C ARG A 902 28.22 1.51 -35.34
#